data_b3321cee13a52eda3fae16b15b68aa16
#
_entry.id   b3321cee13a52eda3fae16b15b68aa16
#
_cell.length_a   1.000
_cell.length_b   1.000
_cell.length_c   1.000
_cell.angle_alpha   90.00
_cell.angle_beta   90.00
_cell.angle_gamma   90.00
#
_symmetry.space_group_name_H-M   'P 1'
#
loop_
_entity.id
_entity.type
_entity.pdbx_description
1 polymer ?
#
loop_
_entity_poly.entity_id
_entity_poly.type
_entity_poly.pdbx_seq_one_letter_code
_entity_poly.pdbx_strand_id
1 'polypeptide(L)'
;MSFNQIVIKNLRRNIRHYGMYLFSITMSVMLFFGFVTLKYSEDLNGVQSGVKPEAAIKVGITILTVIIVIFLLYANKLFIKRRSREIGLYQLIGMTKREVFKIFALENFVLYMLTVVFGSFLGFFTSKILLMILYKIIGIQQEAHLNFSGEAFIQTIILMVVIYLIISLQNMIFIKRKTILSLMNEFNATDTKIKRIKLYELIFGAIGILMIIGGYYLSSVMFDQIGTKGMMGLYVNMLAVLFLTIVGAYLLFRCSISLIFNTIRKYKKGMLSVTDVVSTSSIMHKMKINALSLTIIATVSAMAVGLLALSYISYYNVEETARTTAPDDYIFVNKDANNQFKKALNENNIQFKEKNYNVTRYVIDDTKVFAGANDTTGKSSDFPATVAKSSEFKDIDLKNNEVAVVGYSDILDKVIKVNDDEHMSYKLNNKTKQLKVKSISKESYLASIITFNSPIYVVSDDTFDQMKQNEVKNDDYNEQYGLNLSNDKDIKKAEQIFDKQTNDNDTALSYQKIYKDSKSGIGVMLFILGFLGIAFLLSTGCIIYIKQIDETEDETSNYIILRKLGYTSQDMSKGIALKIGFNFALPLVIGLSHGYFAAKSAWFFMGQSFYTPVLIVMSLYSLIYILFAILGYVHSKRVIQRVL
;
A
#
# COMPACT_ATOMS: atom_id res chain seq x y z
N MET A 1 16.32 37.63 34.87
CA MET A 1 15.20 36.78 34.40
C MET A 1 15.47 35.34 34.81
N SER A 2 14.52 34.70 35.47
CA SER A 2 14.67 33.29 35.80
C SER A 2 14.61 32.45 34.50
N PHE A 3 15.28 31.30 34.52
CA PHE A 3 15.33 30.36 33.38
C PHE A 3 13.92 30.03 32.84
N ASN A 4 12.97 29.76 33.73
CA ASN A 4 11.59 29.44 33.37
C ASN A 4 10.84 30.65 32.70
N GLN A 5 11.16 31.90 33.11
CA GLN A 5 10.60 33.08 32.46
C GLN A 5 11.10 33.26 31.02
N ILE A 6 12.34 32.85 30.72
CA ILE A 6 12.89 32.86 29.35
C ILE A 6 12.12 31.86 28.47
N VAL A 7 11.89 30.65 28.97
CA VAL A 7 11.17 29.59 28.26
C VAL A 7 9.72 30.03 27.94
N ILE A 8 8.97 30.52 28.94
CA ILE A 8 7.57 30.94 28.75
C ILE A 8 7.48 32.14 27.80
N LYS A 9 8.37 33.13 27.92
CA LYS A 9 8.42 34.29 27.04
C LYS A 9 8.76 33.90 25.60
N ASN A 10 9.67 32.94 25.40
CA ASN A 10 10.01 32.38 24.09
C ASN A 10 8.82 31.63 23.46
N LEU A 11 8.17 30.74 24.22
CA LEU A 11 6.98 30.04 23.77
C LEU A 11 5.90 31.01 23.29
N ARG A 12 5.59 32.05 24.07
CA ARG A 12 4.57 33.03 23.74
C ARG A 12 4.91 33.92 22.53
N ARG A 13 6.21 34.29 22.39
CA ARG A 13 6.66 35.16 21.28
C ARG A 13 6.80 34.38 19.97
N ASN A 14 7.17 33.11 20.04
CA ASN A 14 7.46 32.31 18.88
C ASN A 14 6.35 31.30 18.51
N ILE A 15 5.15 31.40 19.14
CA ILE A 15 4.03 30.45 18.94
C ILE A 15 3.66 30.30 17.46
N ARG A 16 3.84 31.36 16.67
CA ARG A 16 3.58 31.32 15.23
C ARG A 16 4.58 30.43 14.46
N HIS A 17 5.82 30.36 14.92
CA HIS A 17 6.87 29.50 14.35
C HIS A 17 6.72 28.04 14.81
N TYR A 18 6.11 27.82 16.00
CA TYR A 18 5.81 26.48 16.53
C TYR A 18 4.59 25.84 15.89
N GLY A 19 3.67 26.63 15.30
CA GLY A 19 2.36 26.16 14.88
C GLY A 19 2.38 24.90 14.01
N MET A 20 3.29 24.85 13.04
CA MET A 20 3.42 23.69 12.16
C MET A 20 4.02 22.46 12.85
N TYR A 21 5.00 22.69 13.74
CA TYR A 21 5.59 21.61 14.52
C TYR A 21 4.59 21.02 15.52
N LEU A 22 3.84 21.91 16.23
CA LEU A 22 2.74 21.53 17.10
C LEU A 22 1.66 20.76 16.35
N PHE A 23 1.27 21.22 15.16
CA PHE A 23 0.31 20.52 14.30
C PHE A 23 0.79 19.12 13.96
N SER A 24 2.07 18.95 13.59
CA SER A 24 2.65 17.64 13.26
C SER A 24 2.60 16.68 14.44
N ILE A 25 2.97 17.14 15.65
CA ILE A 25 2.95 16.30 16.85
C ILE A 25 1.49 15.97 17.23
N THR A 26 0.61 16.97 17.27
CA THR A 26 -0.82 16.79 17.61
C THR A 26 -1.48 15.79 16.67
N MET A 27 -1.21 15.90 15.38
CA MET A 27 -1.73 15.00 14.37
C MET A 27 -1.21 13.57 14.54
N SER A 28 0.08 13.42 14.86
CA SER A 28 0.67 12.11 15.15
C SER A 28 0.04 11.45 16.38
N VAL A 29 -0.18 12.23 17.45
CA VAL A 29 -0.86 11.76 18.67
C VAL A 29 -2.29 11.38 18.36
N MET A 30 -3.03 12.23 17.63
CA MET A 30 -4.42 11.98 17.23
C MET A 30 -4.57 10.68 16.44
N LEU A 31 -3.73 10.50 15.41
CA LEU A 31 -3.75 9.29 14.59
C LEU A 31 -3.38 8.05 15.40
N PHE A 32 -2.35 8.13 16.22
CA PHE A 32 -1.90 6.98 17.02
C PHE A 32 -2.93 6.59 18.08
N PHE A 33 -3.38 7.54 18.88
CA PHE A 33 -4.36 7.27 19.93
C PHE A 33 -5.68 6.75 19.33
N GLY A 34 -6.18 7.40 18.26
CA GLY A 34 -7.41 6.99 17.58
C GLY A 34 -7.33 5.56 17.03
N PHE A 35 -6.19 5.18 16.46
CA PHE A 35 -6.01 3.83 15.91
C PHE A 35 -5.75 2.77 17.00
N VAL A 36 -4.96 3.10 18.03
CA VAL A 36 -4.71 2.18 19.16
C VAL A 36 -5.98 1.90 19.96
N THR A 37 -6.88 2.89 20.08
CA THR A 37 -8.17 2.71 20.77
C THR A 37 -9.00 1.58 20.13
N LEU A 38 -8.91 1.39 18.79
CA LEU A 38 -9.60 0.29 18.11
C LEU A 38 -9.18 -1.09 18.60
N LYS A 39 -7.92 -1.27 18.98
CA LYS A 39 -7.43 -2.56 19.51
C LYS A 39 -8.14 -2.98 20.79
N TYR A 40 -8.58 -2.00 21.58
CA TYR A 40 -9.24 -2.22 22.88
C TYR A 40 -10.76 -2.06 22.80
N SER A 41 -11.32 -2.03 21.60
CA SER A 41 -12.77 -2.00 21.41
C SER A 41 -13.34 -3.41 21.57
N GLU A 42 -14.26 -3.59 22.50
CA GLU A 42 -14.95 -4.87 22.74
C GLU A 42 -15.79 -5.31 21.53
N ASP A 43 -16.23 -4.36 20.75
CA ASP A 43 -17.07 -4.56 19.57
C ASP A 43 -16.38 -5.38 18.45
N LEU A 44 -15.04 -5.44 18.45
CA LEU A 44 -14.28 -6.21 17.46
C LEU A 44 -14.11 -7.70 17.82
N ASN A 45 -14.38 -8.08 19.05
CA ASN A 45 -14.23 -9.46 19.52
C ASN A 45 -15.31 -10.41 18.94
N GLY A 46 -16.40 -9.86 18.41
CA GLY A 46 -17.50 -10.61 17.79
C GLY A 46 -17.38 -10.80 16.27
N VAL A 47 -16.36 -10.27 15.63
CA VAL A 47 -16.18 -10.39 14.18
C VAL A 47 -15.58 -11.75 13.86
N GLN A 48 -16.44 -12.67 13.41
CA GLN A 48 -16.01 -13.95 12.83
C GLN A 48 -15.43 -13.67 11.43
N SER A 49 -14.14 -13.53 11.35
CA SER A 49 -13.41 -13.45 10.06
C SER A 49 -12.22 -14.40 10.10
N GLY A 50 -11.84 -14.96 8.96
CA GLY A 50 -10.70 -15.88 8.85
C GLY A 50 -9.36 -15.25 9.32
N VAL A 51 -9.29 -13.92 9.42
CA VAL A 51 -8.16 -13.19 10.02
C VAL A 51 -8.63 -12.56 11.33
N LYS A 52 -8.01 -12.89 12.43
CA LYS A 52 -8.30 -12.26 13.74
C LYS A 52 -8.02 -10.75 13.64
N PRO A 53 -9.02 -9.86 13.75
CA PRO A 53 -8.84 -8.41 13.57
C PRO A 53 -7.78 -7.82 14.50
N GLU A 54 -7.68 -8.36 15.71
CA GLU A 54 -6.70 -7.94 16.71
C GLU A 54 -5.25 -8.11 16.24
N ALA A 55 -4.91 -9.24 15.59
CA ALA A 55 -3.57 -9.49 15.08
C ALA A 55 -3.21 -8.51 13.96
N ALA A 56 -4.15 -8.26 13.05
CA ALA A 56 -3.96 -7.31 11.97
C ALA A 56 -3.79 -5.86 12.47
N ILE A 57 -4.58 -5.45 13.47
CA ILE A 57 -4.46 -4.13 14.11
C ILE A 57 -3.10 -3.99 14.83
N LYS A 58 -2.60 -5.04 15.50
CA LYS A 58 -1.25 -5.01 16.13
C LYS A 58 -0.15 -4.73 15.10
N VAL A 59 -0.21 -5.37 13.94
CA VAL A 59 0.73 -5.11 12.82
C VAL A 59 0.58 -3.66 12.35
N GLY A 60 -0.65 -3.18 12.18
CA GLY A 60 -0.93 -1.79 11.81
C GLY A 60 -0.34 -0.79 12.80
N ILE A 61 -0.49 -1.01 14.11
CA ILE A 61 0.08 -0.16 15.17
C ILE A 61 1.61 -0.12 15.06
N THR A 62 2.25 -1.26 14.78
CA THR A 62 3.72 -1.34 14.65
C THR A 62 4.20 -0.50 13.47
N ILE A 63 3.55 -0.64 12.31
CA ILE A 63 3.88 0.14 11.12
C ILE A 63 3.63 1.64 11.38
N LEU A 64 2.49 1.98 11.97
CA LEU A 64 2.14 3.37 12.31
C LEU A 64 3.17 4.00 13.26
N THR A 65 3.66 3.23 14.24
CA THR A 65 4.73 3.66 15.15
C THR A 65 5.98 4.07 14.38
N VAL A 66 6.42 3.24 13.45
CA VAL A 66 7.61 3.52 12.61
C VAL A 66 7.39 4.79 11.78
N ILE A 67 6.20 4.93 11.17
CA ILE A 67 5.83 6.11 10.39
C ILE A 67 5.95 7.37 11.24
N ILE A 68 5.32 7.39 12.42
CA ILE A 68 5.28 8.54 13.33
C ILE A 68 6.68 8.90 13.81
N VAL A 69 7.51 7.92 14.17
CA VAL A 69 8.89 8.16 14.59
C VAL A 69 9.68 8.85 13.47
N ILE A 70 9.68 8.29 12.27
CA ILE A 70 10.39 8.87 11.12
C ILE A 70 9.88 10.28 10.82
N PHE A 71 8.55 10.47 10.81
CA PHE A 71 7.92 11.75 10.54
C PHE A 71 8.32 12.81 11.57
N LEU A 72 8.21 12.52 12.86
CA LEU A 72 8.51 13.48 13.91
C LEU A 72 10.01 13.80 14.01
N LEU A 73 10.89 12.82 13.77
CA LEU A 73 12.33 13.07 13.68
C LEU A 73 12.67 14.02 12.51
N TYR A 74 12.01 13.85 11.38
CA TYR A 74 12.19 14.72 10.23
C TYR A 74 11.61 16.13 10.49
N ALA A 75 10.41 16.22 11.04
CA ALA A 75 9.79 17.48 11.43
C ALA A 75 10.64 18.26 12.43
N ASN A 76 11.20 17.56 13.44
CA ASN A 76 12.12 18.16 14.40
C ASN A 76 13.43 18.66 13.75
N LYS A 77 13.97 17.90 12.79
CA LYS A 77 15.18 18.34 12.05
C LYS A 77 14.94 19.67 11.33
N LEU A 78 13.79 19.86 10.71
CA LEU A 78 13.42 21.12 10.07
C LEU A 78 13.21 22.21 11.12
N PHE A 79 12.53 21.88 12.21
CA PHE A 79 12.26 22.82 13.30
C PHE A 79 13.53 23.35 13.97
N ILE A 80 14.48 22.48 14.33
CA ILE A 80 15.73 22.94 14.98
C ILE A 80 16.62 23.72 14.02
N LYS A 81 16.59 23.41 12.71
CA LYS A 81 17.31 24.18 11.70
C LYS A 81 16.80 25.61 11.64
N ARG A 82 15.48 25.84 11.70
CA ARG A 82 14.91 27.21 11.77
C ARG A 82 15.38 28.01 12.97
N ARG A 83 15.65 27.35 14.08
CA ARG A 83 16.08 27.98 15.31
C ARG A 83 17.61 28.10 15.45
N SER A 84 18.37 27.73 14.40
CA SER A 84 19.84 27.79 14.42
C SER A 84 20.36 29.16 14.80
N ARG A 85 19.72 30.23 14.29
CA ARG A 85 20.11 31.62 14.57
C ARG A 85 19.88 32.00 16.05
N GLU A 86 18.78 31.59 16.65
CA GLU A 86 18.53 31.78 18.08
C GLU A 86 19.55 31.02 18.93
N ILE A 87 19.87 29.77 18.55
CA ILE A 87 20.90 28.95 19.20
C ILE A 87 22.27 29.66 19.13
N GLY A 88 22.61 30.23 17.96
CA GLY A 88 23.83 31.01 17.77
C GLY A 88 23.87 32.28 18.62
N LEU A 89 22.75 33.01 18.71
CA LEU A 89 22.63 34.21 19.54
C LEU A 89 22.82 33.93 21.04
N TYR A 90 22.20 32.84 21.56
CA TYR A 90 22.40 32.46 22.96
C TYR A 90 23.87 32.14 23.27
N GLN A 91 24.58 31.48 22.35
CA GLN A 91 26.00 31.19 22.51
C GLN A 91 26.88 32.46 22.39
N LEU A 92 26.49 33.44 21.54
CA LEU A 92 27.19 34.73 21.45
C LEU A 92 27.05 35.57 22.72
N ILE A 93 25.92 35.50 23.43
CA ILE A 93 25.70 36.19 24.72
C ILE A 93 26.45 35.45 25.87
N GLY A 94 27.15 34.33 25.57
CA GLY A 94 27.99 33.62 26.55
C GLY A 94 27.34 32.39 27.17
N MET A 95 26.16 31.93 26.70
CA MET A 95 25.55 30.70 27.20
C MET A 95 26.32 29.48 26.70
N THR A 96 26.53 28.53 27.59
CA THR A 96 27.17 27.25 27.24
C THR A 96 26.21 26.39 26.38
N LYS A 97 26.78 25.49 25.57
CA LYS A 97 26.00 24.54 24.78
C LYS A 97 25.04 23.68 25.63
N ARG A 98 25.39 23.41 26.89
CA ARG A 98 24.55 22.67 27.84
C ARG A 98 23.32 23.47 28.29
N GLU A 99 23.51 24.75 28.58
CA GLU A 99 22.41 25.65 28.98
C GLU A 99 21.44 25.87 27.83
N VAL A 100 21.95 26.11 26.62
CA VAL A 100 21.13 26.19 25.41
C VAL A 100 20.33 24.91 25.21
N PHE A 101 20.97 23.73 25.34
CA PHE A 101 20.27 22.44 25.24
C PHE A 101 19.15 22.31 26.29
N LYS A 102 19.39 22.68 27.54
CA LYS A 102 18.36 22.63 28.62
C LYS A 102 17.15 23.49 28.29
N ILE A 103 17.34 24.70 27.73
CA ILE A 103 16.21 25.57 27.31
C ILE A 103 15.38 24.84 26.26
N PHE A 104 16.02 24.34 25.21
CA PHE A 104 15.34 23.64 24.11
C PHE A 104 14.65 22.35 24.54
N ALA A 105 15.28 21.59 25.44
CA ALA A 105 14.69 20.37 25.98
C ALA A 105 13.43 20.68 26.79
N LEU A 106 13.48 21.71 27.66
CA LEU A 106 12.31 22.11 28.46
C LEU A 106 11.17 22.68 27.58
N GLU A 107 11.50 23.51 26.58
CA GLU A 107 10.52 23.99 25.61
C GLU A 107 9.83 22.83 24.89
N ASN A 108 10.60 21.88 24.34
CA ASN A 108 10.05 20.71 23.70
C ASN A 108 9.21 19.83 24.64
N PHE A 109 9.63 19.67 25.89
CA PHE A 109 8.86 18.93 26.89
C PHE A 109 7.46 19.53 27.08
N VAL A 110 7.37 20.86 27.27
CA VAL A 110 6.09 21.55 27.42
C VAL A 110 5.22 21.38 26.16
N LEU A 111 5.82 21.51 24.96
CA LEU A 111 5.11 21.33 23.70
C LEU A 111 4.56 19.88 23.57
N TYR A 112 5.36 18.88 23.93
CA TYR A 112 4.92 17.47 23.90
C TYR A 112 3.80 17.20 24.89
N MET A 113 3.88 17.72 26.11
CA MET A 113 2.79 17.58 27.11
C MET A 113 1.49 18.17 26.61
N LEU A 114 1.52 19.39 26.08
CA LEU A 114 0.33 20.05 25.54
C LEU A 114 -0.26 19.27 24.35
N THR A 115 0.60 18.78 23.45
CA THR A 115 0.15 18.05 22.26
C THR A 115 -0.36 16.66 22.58
N VAL A 116 0.16 15.97 23.60
CA VAL A 116 -0.37 14.69 24.06
C VAL A 116 -1.81 14.86 24.57
N VAL A 117 -2.05 15.88 25.41
CA VAL A 117 -3.40 16.13 25.94
C VAL A 117 -4.37 16.50 24.81
N PHE A 118 -4.01 17.48 24.00
CA PHE A 118 -4.89 17.97 22.93
C PHE A 118 -5.06 16.96 21.80
N GLY A 119 -3.97 16.28 21.41
CA GLY A 119 -3.99 15.23 20.39
C GLY A 119 -4.78 13.99 20.81
N SER A 120 -4.68 13.58 22.09
CA SER A 120 -5.50 12.47 22.60
C SER A 120 -6.99 12.84 22.67
N PHE A 121 -7.30 14.10 23.01
CA PHE A 121 -8.68 14.58 22.95
C PHE A 121 -9.25 14.51 21.52
N LEU A 122 -8.52 15.00 20.53
CA LEU A 122 -8.93 14.86 19.13
C LEU A 122 -8.99 13.41 18.67
N GLY A 123 -8.02 12.59 19.10
CA GLY A 123 -7.93 11.18 18.79
C GLY A 123 -9.10 10.36 19.35
N PHE A 124 -9.65 10.77 20.48
CA PHE A 124 -10.87 10.18 21.06
C PHE A 124 -12.08 10.32 20.12
N PHE A 125 -12.29 11.49 19.53
CA PHE A 125 -13.35 11.66 18.52
C PHE A 125 -13.01 10.92 17.22
N THR A 126 -11.75 10.95 16.82
CA THR A 126 -11.29 10.24 15.62
C THR A 126 -11.49 8.74 15.74
N SER A 127 -11.33 8.14 16.92
CA SER A 127 -11.54 6.69 17.15
C SER A 127 -12.96 6.25 16.81
N LYS A 128 -13.99 7.06 17.15
CA LYS A 128 -15.38 6.77 16.76
C LYS A 128 -15.57 6.80 15.25
N ILE A 129 -15.01 7.81 14.59
CA ILE A 129 -15.10 7.93 13.12
C ILE A 129 -14.43 6.71 12.47
N LEU A 130 -13.27 6.30 12.96
CA LEU A 130 -12.56 5.12 12.46
C LEU A 130 -13.39 3.85 12.66
N LEU A 131 -14.02 3.67 13.82
CA LEU A 131 -14.88 2.54 14.12
C LEU A 131 -16.10 2.51 13.19
N MET A 132 -16.75 3.66 12.97
CA MET A 132 -17.88 3.76 12.03
C MET A 132 -17.48 3.42 10.59
N ILE A 133 -16.31 3.86 10.15
CA ILE A 133 -15.77 3.50 8.82
C ILE A 133 -15.51 2.00 8.73
N LEU A 134 -14.89 1.41 9.75
CA LEU A 134 -14.62 -0.02 9.83
C LEU A 134 -15.92 -0.83 9.74
N TYR A 135 -16.94 -0.50 10.54
CA TYR A 135 -18.23 -1.18 10.51
C TYR A 135 -18.92 -1.10 9.15
N LYS A 136 -18.86 0.08 8.51
CA LYS A 136 -19.41 0.27 7.17
C LYS A 136 -18.70 -0.59 6.13
N ILE A 137 -17.38 -0.73 6.20
CA ILE A 137 -16.59 -1.55 5.27
C ILE A 137 -16.89 -3.04 5.45
N ILE A 138 -17.00 -3.50 6.70
CA ILE A 138 -17.26 -4.91 7.04
C ILE A 138 -18.75 -5.27 6.85
N GLY A 139 -19.64 -4.27 6.82
CA GLY A 139 -21.09 -4.48 6.68
C GLY A 139 -21.81 -4.81 7.99
N ILE A 140 -21.22 -4.44 9.13
CA ILE A 140 -21.85 -4.62 10.46
C ILE A 140 -22.83 -3.48 10.71
N GLN A 141 -24.07 -3.82 11.11
CA GLN A 141 -25.14 -2.88 11.46
C GLN A 141 -25.21 -2.62 12.98
N GLN A 142 -24.07 -2.32 13.59
CA GLN A 142 -24.01 -1.95 15.00
C GLN A 142 -23.67 -0.47 15.15
N GLU A 143 -24.16 0.17 16.22
CA GLU A 143 -23.78 1.53 16.54
C GLU A 143 -22.39 1.57 17.20
N ALA A 144 -21.51 2.44 16.69
CA ALA A 144 -20.18 2.62 17.24
C ALA A 144 -20.27 3.41 18.56
N HIS A 145 -19.86 2.80 19.65
CA HIS A 145 -19.83 3.45 20.97
C HIS A 145 -18.49 4.17 21.22
N LEU A 146 -18.57 5.34 21.87
CA LEU A 146 -17.40 6.13 22.25
C LEU A 146 -16.89 5.63 23.59
N ASN A 147 -15.86 4.78 23.59
CA ASN A 147 -15.23 4.27 24.81
C ASN A 147 -13.81 4.85 24.94
N PHE A 148 -13.51 5.46 26.09
CA PHE A 148 -12.16 5.89 26.40
C PHE A 148 -11.34 4.72 26.90
N SER A 149 -10.29 4.35 26.17
CA SER A 149 -9.35 3.32 26.59
C SER A 149 -8.17 3.93 27.34
N GLY A 150 -8.07 3.66 28.65
CA GLY A 150 -6.92 4.04 29.46
C GLY A 150 -5.62 3.38 28.99
N GLU A 151 -5.71 2.16 28.49
CA GLU A 151 -4.57 1.38 27.94
C GLU A 151 -4.03 2.01 26.66
N ALA A 152 -4.90 2.45 25.75
CA ALA A 152 -4.51 3.19 24.54
C ALA A 152 -3.84 4.52 24.92
N PHE A 153 -4.34 5.21 25.95
CA PHE A 153 -3.75 6.44 26.41
C PHE A 153 -2.34 6.23 26.98
N ILE A 154 -2.15 5.20 27.82
CA ILE A 154 -0.83 4.84 28.37
C ILE A 154 0.14 4.48 27.25
N GLN A 155 -0.26 3.68 26.27
CA GLN A 155 0.58 3.34 25.11
C GLN A 155 0.99 4.59 24.32
N THR A 156 0.07 5.54 24.15
CA THR A 156 0.35 6.81 23.48
C THR A 156 1.36 7.64 24.24
N ILE A 157 1.23 7.73 25.57
CA ILE A 157 2.20 8.44 26.43
C ILE A 157 3.58 7.78 26.31
N ILE A 158 3.66 6.45 26.42
CA ILE A 158 4.94 5.72 26.32
C ILE A 158 5.61 6.02 24.98
N LEU A 159 4.88 5.93 23.87
CA LEU A 159 5.41 6.25 22.55
C LEU A 159 5.94 7.70 22.49
N MET A 160 5.16 8.65 22.96
CA MET A 160 5.54 10.06 22.91
C MET A 160 6.72 10.39 23.81
N VAL A 161 6.87 9.73 24.96
CA VAL A 161 8.06 9.84 25.81
C VAL A 161 9.30 9.29 25.10
N VAL A 162 9.19 8.12 24.47
CA VAL A 162 10.32 7.54 23.71
C VAL A 162 10.74 8.48 22.56
N ILE A 163 9.77 9.00 21.80
CA ILE A 163 10.04 9.95 20.70
C ILE A 163 10.68 11.24 21.25
N TYR A 164 10.19 11.77 22.35
CA TYR A 164 10.77 12.95 22.99
C TYR A 164 12.23 12.72 23.39
N LEU A 165 12.57 11.56 23.94
CA LEU A 165 13.96 11.20 24.29
C LEU A 165 14.86 11.13 23.04
N ILE A 166 14.39 10.50 21.97
CA ILE A 166 15.16 10.41 20.71
C ILE A 166 15.35 11.81 20.10
N ILE A 167 14.33 12.64 20.10
CA ILE A 167 14.39 14.03 19.61
C ILE A 167 15.32 14.87 20.47
N SER A 168 15.28 14.72 21.78
CA SER A 168 16.21 15.41 22.68
C SER A 168 17.66 15.02 22.40
N LEU A 169 17.93 13.75 22.14
CA LEU A 169 19.25 13.27 21.72
C LEU A 169 19.67 13.88 20.37
N GLN A 170 18.77 13.91 19.38
CA GLN A 170 19.00 14.54 18.07
C GLN A 170 19.38 16.03 18.23
N ASN A 171 18.63 16.76 19.07
CA ASN A 171 18.87 18.17 19.34
C ASN A 171 20.22 18.40 20.05
N MET A 172 20.56 17.53 21.01
CA MET A 172 21.87 17.57 21.69
C MET A 172 23.03 17.39 20.70
N ILE A 173 22.91 16.40 19.81
CA ILE A 173 23.94 16.14 18.79
C ILE A 173 24.06 17.34 17.84
N PHE A 174 22.94 17.94 17.42
CA PHE A 174 22.94 19.11 16.55
C PHE A 174 23.68 20.29 17.19
N ILE A 175 23.32 20.66 18.43
CA ILE A 175 23.93 21.78 19.16
C ILE A 175 25.42 21.53 19.42
N LYS A 176 25.83 20.28 19.77
CA LYS A 176 27.23 19.96 20.02
C LYS A 176 28.11 20.06 18.77
N ARG A 177 27.61 19.63 17.60
CA ARG A 177 28.37 19.56 16.35
C ARG A 177 28.51 20.88 15.61
N LYS A 178 27.64 21.85 15.85
CA LYS A 178 27.63 23.13 15.14
C LYS A 178 28.49 24.17 15.82
N THR A 179 29.20 24.98 15.03
CA THR A 179 29.94 26.17 15.48
C THR A 179 29.02 27.41 15.44
N ILE A 180 29.32 28.44 16.25
CA ILE A 180 28.54 29.68 16.29
C ILE A 180 28.45 30.31 14.90
N LEU A 181 29.56 30.36 14.17
CA LEU A 181 29.63 30.91 12.83
C LEU A 181 28.74 30.12 11.85
N SER A 182 28.75 28.78 11.94
CA SER A 182 27.91 27.92 11.09
C SER A 182 26.42 28.12 11.40
N LEU A 183 26.05 28.30 12.68
CA LEU A 183 24.67 28.58 13.11
C LEU A 183 24.16 29.93 12.62
N MET A 184 25.01 30.96 12.64
CA MET A 184 24.65 32.31 12.15
C MET A 184 24.55 32.37 10.62
N ASN A 185 25.40 31.63 9.92
CA ASN A 185 25.46 31.63 8.46
C ASN A 185 24.57 30.56 7.79
N GLU A 186 23.90 29.71 8.56
CA GLU A 186 23.08 28.61 8.00
C GLU A 186 21.94 29.11 7.10
N PHE A 187 21.49 30.35 7.32
CA PHE A 187 20.52 31.06 6.47
C PHE A 187 21.18 31.87 5.34
N ASN A 188 22.42 32.30 5.52
CA ASN A 188 23.12 33.13 4.53
C ASN A 188 24.00 32.33 3.58
N ALA A 189 24.12 31.02 3.79
CA ALA A 189 24.85 30.13 2.91
C ALA A 189 24.07 29.85 1.59
N THR A 190 23.63 30.90 0.93
CA THR A 190 23.41 30.88 -0.50
C THR A 190 24.77 30.78 -1.15
N ASP A 191 25.30 29.55 -1.19
CA ASP A 191 26.47 29.23 -2.00
C ASP A 191 26.07 29.41 -3.48
N THR A 192 26.11 30.66 -3.91
CA THR A 192 25.78 31.15 -5.26
C THR A 192 26.84 30.77 -6.30
N LYS A 193 27.77 29.91 -5.96
CA LYS A 193 28.67 29.35 -6.98
C LYS A 193 27.88 28.37 -7.85
N ILE A 194 27.40 28.88 -8.97
CA ILE A 194 26.90 28.08 -10.11
C ILE A 194 28.07 27.19 -10.55
N LYS A 195 28.19 26.02 -9.94
CA LYS A 195 29.18 25.03 -10.37
C LYS A 195 28.73 24.49 -11.73
N ARG A 196 29.61 24.54 -12.72
CA ARG A 196 29.40 23.86 -14.01
C ARG A 196 29.05 22.40 -13.74
N ILE A 197 28.06 21.87 -14.46
CA ILE A 197 27.69 20.46 -14.37
C ILE A 197 28.91 19.64 -14.78
N LYS A 198 29.34 18.76 -13.90
CA LYS A 198 30.48 17.88 -14.15
C LYS A 198 30.01 16.65 -14.92
N LEU A 199 30.88 16.10 -15.77
CA LEU A 199 30.55 14.92 -16.60
C LEU A 199 30.03 13.74 -15.78
N TYR A 200 30.56 13.53 -14.56
CA TYR A 200 30.09 12.47 -13.68
C TYR A 200 28.61 12.66 -13.26
N GLU A 201 28.10 13.89 -13.14
CA GLU A 201 26.70 14.14 -12.79
C GLU A 201 25.77 13.71 -13.96
N LEU A 202 26.25 13.86 -15.21
CA LEU A 202 25.54 13.34 -16.38
C LEU A 202 25.43 11.82 -16.34
N ILE A 203 26.55 11.16 -16.09
CA ILE A 203 26.63 9.69 -16.04
C ILE A 203 25.74 9.14 -14.92
N PHE A 204 25.88 9.67 -13.68
CA PHE A 204 25.05 9.24 -12.56
C PHE A 204 23.56 9.54 -12.75
N GLY A 205 23.23 10.64 -13.46
CA GLY A 205 21.86 10.94 -13.82
C GLY A 205 21.25 9.90 -14.77
N ALA A 206 21.98 9.52 -15.80
CA ALA A 206 21.57 8.47 -16.73
C ALA A 206 21.45 7.11 -16.02
N ILE A 207 22.43 6.75 -15.18
CA ILE A 207 22.40 5.54 -14.37
C ILE A 207 21.15 5.53 -13.47
N GLY A 208 20.77 6.64 -12.83
CA GLY A 208 19.59 6.72 -11.98
C GLY A 208 18.30 6.40 -12.75
N ILE A 209 18.14 6.91 -13.96
CA ILE A 209 16.98 6.61 -14.82
C ILE A 209 16.98 5.12 -15.23
N LEU A 210 18.14 4.60 -15.66
CA LEU A 210 18.28 3.19 -16.03
C LEU A 210 17.99 2.25 -14.83
N MET A 211 18.41 2.61 -13.63
CA MET A 211 18.11 1.87 -12.42
C MET A 211 16.60 1.81 -12.15
N ILE A 212 15.87 2.92 -12.28
CA ILE A 212 14.41 2.94 -12.09
C ILE A 212 13.74 2.05 -13.15
N ILE A 213 14.11 2.18 -14.42
CA ILE A 213 13.55 1.36 -15.51
C ILE A 213 13.85 -0.13 -15.26
N GLY A 214 15.11 -0.44 -14.92
CA GLY A 214 15.53 -1.80 -14.57
C GLY A 214 14.78 -2.37 -13.36
N GLY A 215 14.55 -1.54 -12.32
CA GLY A 215 13.73 -1.89 -11.17
C GLY A 215 12.28 -2.20 -11.53
N TYR A 216 11.66 -1.40 -12.42
CA TYR A 216 10.29 -1.64 -12.89
C TYR A 216 10.20 -2.91 -13.75
N TYR A 217 11.16 -3.13 -14.63
CA TYR A 217 11.24 -4.37 -15.40
C TYR A 217 11.37 -5.58 -14.48
N LEU A 218 12.34 -5.54 -13.56
CA LEU A 218 12.56 -6.64 -12.60
C LEU A 218 11.32 -6.88 -11.71
N SER A 219 10.64 -5.82 -11.26
CA SER A 219 9.39 -5.91 -10.50
C SER A 219 8.28 -6.60 -11.29
N SER A 220 8.21 -6.37 -12.61
CA SER A 220 7.18 -6.96 -13.47
C SER A 220 7.39 -8.45 -13.75
N VAL A 221 8.66 -8.92 -13.74
CA VAL A 221 9.01 -10.32 -14.10
C VAL A 221 9.52 -11.14 -12.91
N MET A 222 9.56 -10.59 -11.70
CA MET A 222 10.19 -11.27 -10.56
C MET A 222 9.49 -12.57 -10.15
N PHE A 223 8.17 -12.64 -10.32
CA PHE A 223 7.40 -13.85 -10.02
C PHE A 223 7.49 -14.90 -11.14
N ASP A 224 7.67 -14.48 -12.40
CA ASP A 224 7.85 -15.39 -13.54
C ASP A 224 9.13 -16.24 -13.41
N GLN A 225 10.02 -15.87 -12.49
CA GLN A 225 11.29 -16.54 -12.25
C GLN A 225 11.29 -17.47 -11.02
N ILE A 226 10.18 -17.62 -10.33
CA ILE A 226 10.10 -18.48 -9.13
C ILE A 226 10.41 -19.93 -9.50
N GLY A 227 9.84 -20.43 -10.58
CA GLY A 227 10.05 -21.81 -11.04
C GLY A 227 11.52 -22.14 -11.41
N THR A 228 12.32 -21.13 -11.77
CA THR A 228 13.73 -21.33 -12.19
C THR A 228 14.75 -20.99 -11.10
N LYS A 229 14.44 -20.06 -10.20
CA LYS A 229 15.38 -19.57 -9.18
C LYS A 229 14.94 -19.85 -7.74
N GLY A 230 13.77 -20.44 -7.56
CA GLY A 230 13.21 -20.75 -6.26
C GLY A 230 12.91 -19.50 -5.38
N MET A 231 12.50 -19.73 -4.15
CA MET A 231 12.15 -18.67 -3.19
C MET A 231 13.34 -17.74 -2.86
N MET A 232 14.56 -18.27 -2.86
CA MET A 232 15.76 -17.44 -2.60
C MET A 232 15.97 -16.41 -3.70
N GLY A 233 15.74 -16.78 -4.96
CA GLY A 233 15.78 -15.87 -6.11
C GLY A 233 14.74 -14.76 -6.00
N LEU A 234 13.53 -15.08 -5.50
CA LEU A 234 12.49 -14.09 -5.26
C LEU A 234 12.92 -13.05 -4.21
N TYR A 235 13.47 -13.48 -3.06
CA TYR A 235 13.97 -12.55 -2.03
C TYR A 235 15.06 -11.63 -2.57
N VAL A 236 16.02 -12.18 -3.33
CA VAL A 236 17.09 -11.37 -3.95
C VAL A 236 16.51 -10.36 -4.93
N ASN A 237 15.55 -10.77 -5.77
CA ASN A 237 14.88 -9.87 -6.72
C ASN A 237 14.11 -8.76 -6.00
N MET A 238 13.39 -9.06 -4.91
CA MET A 238 12.69 -8.06 -4.10
C MET A 238 13.65 -7.01 -3.54
N LEU A 239 14.78 -7.44 -2.94
CA LEU A 239 15.80 -6.52 -2.44
C LEU A 239 16.43 -5.70 -3.57
N ALA A 240 16.68 -6.31 -4.72
CA ALA A 240 17.22 -5.63 -5.90
C ALA A 240 16.25 -4.57 -6.43
N VAL A 241 14.94 -4.85 -6.51
CA VAL A 241 13.91 -3.88 -6.90
C VAL A 241 13.90 -2.68 -5.95
N LEU A 242 13.91 -2.93 -4.64
CA LEU A 242 13.95 -1.85 -3.64
C LEU A 242 15.22 -1.01 -3.78
N PHE A 243 16.38 -1.64 -3.93
CA PHE A 243 17.64 -0.94 -4.13
C PHE A 243 17.64 -0.10 -5.41
N LEU A 244 17.24 -0.69 -6.54
CA LEU A 244 17.23 -0.03 -7.85
C LEU A 244 16.26 1.17 -7.86
N THR A 245 15.07 1.03 -7.30
CA THR A 245 14.05 2.09 -7.29
C THR A 245 14.41 3.22 -6.33
N ILE A 246 14.86 2.93 -5.09
CA ILE A 246 15.19 3.95 -4.08
C ILE A 246 16.47 4.69 -4.46
N VAL A 247 17.53 3.97 -4.81
CA VAL A 247 18.82 4.58 -5.20
C VAL A 247 18.68 5.29 -6.54
N GLY A 248 17.95 4.70 -7.49
CA GLY A 248 17.62 5.31 -8.77
C GLY A 248 16.86 6.63 -8.60
N ALA A 249 15.84 6.69 -7.72
CA ALA A 249 15.13 7.93 -7.40
C ALA A 249 16.04 8.97 -6.77
N TYR A 250 16.94 8.57 -5.87
CA TYR A 250 17.92 9.49 -5.29
C TYR A 250 18.84 10.09 -6.34
N LEU A 251 19.37 9.28 -7.24
CA LEU A 251 20.23 9.75 -8.34
C LEU A 251 19.46 10.64 -9.33
N LEU A 252 18.19 10.31 -9.60
CA LEU A 252 17.31 11.11 -10.43
C LEU A 252 17.12 12.51 -9.83
N PHE A 253 16.74 12.62 -8.56
CA PHE A 253 16.55 13.91 -7.90
C PHE A 253 17.86 14.71 -7.75
N ARG A 254 18.99 14.03 -7.54
CA ARG A 254 20.27 14.68 -7.31
C ARG A 254 20.97 15.13 -8.61
N CYS A 255 20.87 14.34 -9.67
CA CYS A 255 21.65 14.52 -10.87
C CYS A 255 20.80 14.79 -12.11
N SER A 256 19.79 13.96 -12.42
CA SER A 256 19.07 13.99 -13.69
C SER A 256 18.27 15.28 -13.89
N ILE A 257 17.66 15.80 -12.83
CA ILE A 257 16.84 17.02 -12.90
C ILE A 257 17.68 18.23 -13.25
N SER A 258 18.86 18.36 -12.66
CA SER A 258 19.81 19.41 -13.04
C SER A 258 20.18 19.35 -14.52
N LEU A 259 20.28 18.15 -15.10
CA LEU A 259 20.57 17.95 -16.51
C LEU A 259 19.40 18.38 -17.39
N ILE A 260 18.19 17.96 -17.07
CA ILE A 260 16.97 18.31 -17.82
C ILE A 260 16.84 19.83 -17.91
N PHE A 261 16.94 20.54 -16.79
CA PHE A 261 16.83 22.00 -16.77
C PHE A 261 17.97 22.70 -17.51
N ASN A 262 19.19 22.17 -17.40
CA ASN A 262 20.31 22.75 -18.14
C ASN A 262 20.17 22.53 -19.65
N THR A 263 19.65 21.41 -20.09
CA THR A 263 19.33 21.13 -21.49
C THR A 263 18.25 22.07 -22.03
N ILE A 264 17.17 22.29 -21.25
CA ILE A 264 16.11 23.25 -21.57
C ILE A 264 16.69 24.66 -21.68
N ARG A 265 17.57 25.05 -20.75
CA ARG A 265 18.27 26.36 -20.79
C ARG A 265 19.12 26.51 -22.02
N LYS A 266 19.88 25.50 -22.42
CA LYS A 266 20.69 25.50 -23.64
C LYS A 266 19.82 25.60 -24.89
N TYR A 267 18.71 24.88 -24.94
CA TYR A 267 17.77 24.90 -26.06
C TYR A 267 17.14 26.29 -26.25
N LYS A 268 16.82 26.99 -25.16
CA LYS A 268 16.31 28.38 -25.17
C LYS A 268 17.42 29.42 -25.46
N LYS A 269 18.65 29.02 -25.84
CA LYS A 269 19.80 29.89 -26.15
C LYS A 269 20.05 30.98 -25.09
N GLY A 270 19.72 30.72 -23.84
CA GLY A 270 19.90 31.69 -22.74
C GLY A 270 18.81 32.78 -22.66
N MET A 271 17.87 32.85 -23.59
CA MET A 271 16.71 33.75 -23.50
C MET A 271 15.69 33.16 -22.54
N LEU A 272 15.83 33.50 -21.25
CA LEU A 272 14.96 33.06 -20.19
C LEU A 272 13.97 34.19 -19.87
N SER A 273 12.67 33.83 -19.76
CA SER A 273 11.68 34.75 -19.22
C SER A 273 11.95 34.99 -17.71
N VAL A 274 11.40 36.05 -17.18
CA VAL A 274 11.47 36.35 -15.73
C VAL A 274 11.03 35.16 -14.87
N THR A 275 9.96 34.52 -15.30
CA THR A 275 9.39 33.34 -14.65
C THR A 275 10.37 32.15 -14.69
N ASP A 276 11.07 32.00 -15.85
CA ASP A 276 12.09 30.95 -16.02
C ASP A 276 13.31 31.19 -15.11
N VAL A 277 13.76 32.44 -14.94
CA VAL A 277 14.89 32.76 -14.05
C VAL A 277 14.58 32.47 -12.62
N VAL A 278 13.42 32.93 -12.14
CA VAL A 278 12.96 32.71 -10.75
C VAL A 278 12.74 31.22 -10.45
N SER A 279 12.13 30.46 -11.37
CA SER A 279 11.81 29.06 -11.14
C SER A 279 13.01 28.13 -11.40
N THR A 280 13.66 28.22 -12.57
CA THR A 280 14.66 27.26 -13.02
C THR A 280 15.93 27.26 -12.16
N SER A 281 16.45 28.44 -11.83
CA SER A 281 17.67 28.54 -11.01
C SER A 281 17.44 28.00 -9.59
N SER A 282 16.31 28.37 -8.98
CA SER A 282 15.94 27.89 -7.66
C SER A 282 15.67 26.39 -7.63
N ILE A 283 14.94 25.86 -8.63
CA ILE A 283 14.64 24.42 -8.74
C ILE A 283 15.92 23.60 -8.86
N MET A 284 16.83 23.95 -9.80
CA MET A 284 18.06 23.20 -10.04
C MET A 284 18.93 23.06 -8.80
N HIS A 285 19.12 24.16 -8.06
CA HIS A 285 19.99 24.18 -6.90
C HIS A 285 19.36 23.47 -5.69
N LYS A 286 18.10 23.77 -5.41
CA LYS A 286 17.39 23.22 -4.25
C LYS A 286 17.06 21.74 -4.40
N MET A 287 16.73 21.26 -5.59
CA MET A 287 16.49 19.83 -5.80
C MET A 287 17.73 18.99 -5.52
N LYS A 288 18.90 19.46 -5.92
CA LYS A 288 20.16 18.76 -5.63
C LYS A 288 20.44 18.68 -4.14
N ILE A 289 20.20 19.75 -3.39
CA ILE A 289 20.38 19.80 -1.93
C ILE A 289 19.34 18.93 -1.23
N ASN A 290 18.11 18.94 -1.72
CA ASN A 290 16.96 18.26 -1.12
C ASN A 290 16.70 16.86 -1.69
N ALA A 291 17.60 16.31 -2.52
CA ALA A 291 17.41 15.03 -3.19
C ALA A 291 17.02 13.90 -2.23
N LEU A 292 17.67 13.82 -1.06
CA LEU A 292 17.36 12.81 -0.04
C LEU A 292 15.91 12.96 0.48
N SER A 293 15.48 14.20 0.77
CA SER A 293 14.12 14.45 1.25
C SER A 293 13.07 14.10 0.20
N LEU A 294 13.33 14.46 -1.07
CA LEU A 294 12.42 14.13 -2.19
C LEU A 294 12.34 12.63 -2.42
N THR A 295 13.47 11.92 -2.26
CA THR A 295 13.50 10.44 -2.33
C THR A 295 12.66 9.82 -1.22
N ILE A 296 12.82 10.27 0.02
CA ILE A 296 12.02 9.77 1.16
C ILE A 296 10.53 10.00 0.89
N ILE A 297 10.15 11.21 0.44
CA ILE A 297 8.76 11.55 0.10
C ILE A 297 8.23 10.60 -0.99
N ALA A 298 8.97 10.41 -2.09
CA ALA A 298 8.55 9.52 -3.18
C ALA A 298 8.43 8.06 -2.72
N THR A 299 9.39 7.57 -1.91
CA THR A 299 9.37 6.19 -1.39
C THR A 299 8.20 5.97 -0.43
N VAL A 300 7.94 6.91 0.48
CA VAL A 300 6.80 6.83 1.42
C VAL A 300 5.48 6.90 0.67
N SER A 301 5.37 7.78 -0.35
CA SER A 301 4.19 7.83 -1.23
C SER A 301 3.99 6.52 -1.99
N ALA A 302 5.06 5.92 -2.49
CA ALA A 302 5.00 4.63 -3.18
C ALA A 302 4.50 3.49 -2.27
N MET A 303 4.99 3.45 -1.03
CA MET A 303 4.52 2.47 -0.03
C MET A 303 3.03 2.67 0.27
N ALA A 304 2.60 3.92 0.48
CA ALA A 304 1.19 4.23 0.72
C ALA A 304 0.31 3.78 -0.45
N VAL A 305 0.66 4.17 -1.68
CA VAL A 305 -0.10 3.83 -2.89
C VAL A 305 -0.09 2.33 -3.15
N GLY A 306 1.07 1.66 -3.00
CA GLY A 306 1.20 0.22 -3.21
C GLY A 306 0.34 -0.59 -2.24
N LEU A 307 0.41 -0.30 -0.94
CA LEU A 307 -0.38 -0.97 0.09
C LEU A 307 -1.88 -0.73 -0.09
N LEU A 308 -2.28 0.53 -0.33
CA LEU A 308 -3.67 0.90 -0.61
C LEU A 308 -4.19 0.20 -1.87
N ALA A 309 -3.41 0.18 -2.95
CA ALA A 309 -3.80 -0.42 -4.21
C ALA A 309 -4.00 -1.94 -4.06
N LEU A 310 -3.06 -2.67 -3.46
CA LEU A 310 -3.19 -4.11 -3.24
C LEU A 310 -4.40 -4.45 -2.36
N SER A 311 -4.59 -3.69 -1.27
CA SER A 311 -5.74 -3.89 -0.39
C SER A 311 -7.07 -3.62 -1.10
N TYR A 312 -7.14 -2.56 -1.90
CA TYR A 312 -8.35 -2.21 -2.63
C TYR A 312 -8.61 -3.16 -3.81
N ILE A 313 -7.57 -3.70 -4.46
CA ILE A 313 -7.69 -4.78 -5.46
C ILE A 313 -8.38 -5.99 -4.81
N SER A 314 -7.89 -6.46 -3.64
CA SER A 314 -8.50 -7.57 -2.92
C SER A 314 -9.98 -7.32 -2.59
N TYR A 315 -10.31 -6.14 -2.10
CA TYR A 315 -11.69 -5.78 -1.76
C TYR A 315 -12.59 -5.67 -2.99
N TYR A 316 -12.06 -5.14 -4.09
CA TYR A 316 -12.79 -4.99 -5.35
C TYR A 316 -13.13 -6.34 -6.00
N ASN A 317 -12.23 -7.32 -5.86
CA ASN A 317 -12.38 -8.66 -6.44
C ASN A 317 -12.96 -9.69 -5.46
N VAL A 318 -13.47 -9.29 -4.30
CA VAL A 318 -13.95 -10.23 -3.27
C VAL A 318 -15.07 -11.14 -3.75
N GLU A 319 -15.97 -10.61 -4.60
CA GLU A 319 -17.08 -11.37 -5.16
C GLU A 319 -16.59 -12.47 -6.11
N GLU A 320 -15.66 -12.14 -6.98
CA GLU A 320 -15.04 -13.08 -7.92
C GLU A 320 -14.25 -14.16 -7.19
N THR A 321 -13.49 -13.79 -6.14
CA THR A 321 -12.77 -14.76 -5.31
C THR A 321 -13.73 -15.70 -4.59
N ALA A 322 -14.86 -15.20 -4.09
CA ALA A 322 -15.88 -16.04 -3.46
C ALA A 322 -16.54 -16.99 -4.46
N ARG A 323 -16.80 -16.55 -5.69
CA ARG A 323 -17.33 -17.40 -6.78
C ARG A 323 -16.33 -18.45 -7.26
N THR A 324 -15.02 -18.15 -7.22
CA THR A 324 -13.99 -19.16 -7.49
C THR A 324 -13.97 -20.25 -6.43
N THR A 325 -14.23 -19.90 -5.16
CA THR A 325 -14.29 -20.85 -4.05
C THR A 325 -15.59 -21.66 -4.04
N ALA A 326 -16.71 -21.00 -4.28
CA ALA A 326 -18.04 -21.60 -4.38
C ALA A 326 -18.78 -21.09 -5.65
N PRO A 327 -18.67 -21.80 -6.78
CA PRO A 327 -19.28 -21.40 -8.05
C PRO A 327 -20.82 -21.35 -8.00
N ASP A 328 -21.44 -22.23 -7.23
CA ASP A 328 -22.89 -22.29 -7.03
C ASP A 328 -23.28 -21.65 -5.68
N ASP A 329 -24.58 -21.30 -5.53
CA ASP A 329 -25.05 -20.64 -4.30
C ASP A 329 -24.92 -21.53 -3.06
N TYR A 330 -25.25 -22.83 -3.22
CA TYR A 330 -25.05 -23.87 -2.21
C TYR A 330 -24.41 -25.08 -2.84
N ILE A 331 -23.42 -25.65 -2.18
CA ILE A 331 -22.64 -26.78 -2.68
C ILE A 331 -22.59 -27.85 -1.58
N PHE A 332 -22.91 -29.08 -1.98
CA PHE A 332 -22.83 -30.25 -1.11
C PHE A 332 -21.96 -31.32 -1.78
N VAL A 333 -21.17 -32.01 -0.98
CA VAL A 333 -20.42 -33.19 -1.38
C VAL A 333 -21.19 -34.47 -1.02
N ASN A 334 -21.99 -34.40 0.05
CA ASN A 334 -22.81 -35.51 0.51
C ASN A 334 -24.21 -35.46 -0.12
N LYS A 335 -24.61 -36.54 -0.78
CA LYS A 335 -25.90 -36.68 -1.43
C LYS A 335 -27.09 -36.59 -0.46
N ASP A 336 -26.95 -37.16 0.73
CA ASP A 336 -28.04 -37.14 1.71
C ASP A 336 -28.28 -35.74 2.28
N ALA A 337 -27.20 -35.00 2.57
CA ALA A 337 -27.27 -33.61 2.97
C ALA A 337 -27.91 -32.73 1.87
N ASN A 338 -27.52 -32.93 0.60
CA ASN A 338 -28.13 -32.24 -0.53
C ASN A 338 -29.64 -32.53 -0.62
N ASN A 339 -30.05 -33.78 -0.48
CA ASN A 339 -31.47 -34.18 -0.56
C ASN A 339 -32.29 -33.58 0.60
N GLN A 340 -31.74 -33.54 1.80
CA GLN A 340 -32.37 -32.91 2.96
C GLN A 340 -32.56 -31.40 2.73
N PHE A 341 -31.55 -30.72 2.21
CA PHE A 341 -31.61 -29.30 1.92
C PHE A 341 -32.62 -29.00 0.81
N LYS A 342 -32.63 -29.77 -0.29
CA LYS A 342 -33.64 -29.65 -1.37
C LYS A 342 -35.06 -29.81 -0.84
N LYS A 343 -35.31 -30.80 0.04
CA LYS A 343 -36.62 -31.01 0.67
C LYS A 343 -37.02 -29.77 1.47
N ALA A 344 -36.14 -29.22 2.26
CA ALA A 344 -36.42 -28.02 3.06
C ALA A 344 -36.66 -26.77 2.20
N LEU A 345 -35.94 -26.61 1.07
CA LEU A 345 -36.21 -25.54 0.11
C LEU A 345 -37.61 -25.66 -0.51
N ASN A 346 -38.01 -26.88 -0.93
CA ASN A 346 -39.32 -27.15 -1.51
C ASN A 346 -40.45 -26.91 -0.50
N GLU A 347 -40.29 -27.35 0.75
CA GLU A 347 -41.25 -27.08 1.84
C GLU A 347 -41.47 -25.59 2.12
N ASN A 348 -40.46 -24.79 1.78
CA ASN A 348 -40.50 -23.34 1.92
C ASN A 348 -40.82 -22.58 0.64
N ASN A 349 -41.25 -23.29 -0.45
CA ASN A 349 -41.57 -22.77 -1.77
C ASN A 349 -40.43 -21.96 -2.43
N ILE A 350 -39.16 -22.36 -2.19
CA ILE A 350 -37.98 -21.74 -2.76
C ILE A 350 -37.60 -22.52 -4.04
N GLN A 351 -37.58 -21.82 -5.18
CA GLN A 351 -37.20 -22.42 -6.45
C GLN A 351 -35.69 -22.38 -6.66
N PHE A 352 -35.13 -23.47 -7.16
CA PHE A 352 -33.72 -23.63 -7.43
C PHE A 352 -33.45 -24.43 -8.70
N LYS A 353 -32.23 -24.30 -9.24
CA LYS A 353 -31.67 -25.12 -10.31
C LYS A 353 -30.55 -25.97 -9.74
N GLU A 354 -30.52 -27.23 -10.10
CA GLU A 354 -29.46 -28.16 -9.67
C GLU A 354 -28.45 -28.37 -10.79
N LYS A 355 -27.17 -28.44 -10.43
CA LYS A 355 -26.05 -28.85 -11.27
C LYS A 355 -25.24 -29.88 -10.51
N ASN A 356 -25.00 -31.02 -11.15
CA ASN A 356 -24.24 -32.10 -10.54
C ASN A 356 -23.01 -32.36 -11.38
N TYR A 357 -21.88 -32.55 -10.69
CA TYR A 357 -20.60 -32.88 -11.32
C TYR A 357 -20.04 -34.14 -10.69
N ASN A 358 -19.60 -35.08 -11.55
CA ASN A 358 -18.89 -36.27 -11.15
C ASN A 358 -17.41 -36.09 -11.40
N VAL A 359 -16.60 -36.34 -10.38
CA VAL A 359 -15.16 -36.27 -10.50
C VAL A 359 -14.51 -37.58 -10.09
N THR A 360 -13.32 -37.84 -10.61
CA THR A 360 -12.47 -38.96 -10.18
C THR A 360 -11.05 -38.45 -9.93
N ARG A 361 -10.29 -39.18 -9.13
CA ARG A 361 -8.89 -38.88 -8.86
C ARG A 361 -7.98 -39.78 -9.68
N TYR A 362 -7.17 -39.18 -10.55
CA TYR A 362 -6.29 -39.94 -11.42
C TYR A 362 -4.91 -39.33 -11.56
N VAL A 363 -3.86 -40.16 -11.65
CA VAL A 363 -2.50 -39.63 -11.82
C VAL A 363 -2.27 -39.30 -13.29
N ILE A 364 -2.08 -38.01 -13.56
CA ILE A 364 -1.78 -37.45 -14.89
C ILE A 364 -0.38 -36.84 -14.85
N ASP A 365 0.47 -37.24 -15.80
CA ASP A 365 1.75 -36.58 -16.00
C ASP A 365 1.58 -35.41 -16.97
N ASP A 366 1.54 -34.22 -16.38
CA ASP A 366 1.36 -32.94 -17.05
C ASP A 366 2.66 -32.12 -17.13
N THR A 367 3.80 -32.72 -16.77
CA THR A 367 5.10 -32.05 -16.63
C THR A 367 5.60 -31.40 -17.92
N LYS A 368 5.18 -31.92 -19.09
CA LYS A 368 5.50 -31.32 -20.39
C LYS A 368 4.71 -30.09 -20.71
N VAL A 369 3.45 -30.06 -20.27
CA VAL A 369 2.54 -28.93 -20.46
C VAL A 369 2.83 -27.82 -19.43
N PHE A 370 3.06 -28.19 -18.19
CA PHE A 370 3.33 -27.28 -17.08
C PHE A 370 4.81 -27.31 -16.67
N ALA A 371 5.65 -26.64 -17.47
CA ALA A 371 7.09 -26.61 -17.23
C ALA A 371 7.44 -25.74 -16.01
N GLY A 372 8.23 -26.28 -15.08
CA GLY A 372 8.70 -25.59 -13.87
C GLY A 372 7.92 -25.95 -12.59
N ALA A 373 6.83 -26.68 -12.67
CA ALA A 373 6.08 -27.14 -11.49
C ALA A 373 6.90 -28.12 -10.61
N ASN A 374 7.85 -28.84 -11.21
CA ASN A 374 8.63 -29.89 -10.54
C ASN A 374 9.58 -29.37 -9.44
N ASP A 375 10.05 -28.11 -9.52
CA ASP A 375 11.03 -27.57 -8.57
C ASP A 375 10.41 -26.96 -7.32
N THR A 376 9.11 -26.61 -7.35
CA THR A 376 8.44 -25.89 -6.27
C THR A 376 7.39 -26.70 -5.51
N THR A 377 6.77 -27.69 -6.14
CA THR A 377 5.61 -28.42 -5.57
C THR A 377 5.80 -29.95 -5.47
N GLY A 378 6.97 -30.48 -5.83
CA GLY A 378 7.16 -31.91 -6.03
C GLY A 378 6.74 -32.34 -7.44
N LYS A 379 7.05 -33.59 -7.83
CA LYS A 379 6.62 -34.07 -9.15
C LYS A 379 5.10 -34.12 -9.21
N SER A 380 4.50 -33.36 -10.10
CA SER A 380 3.06 -33.35 -10.38
C SER A 380 2.49 -34.75 -10.62
N SER A 381 3.34 -35.64 -11.13
CA SER A 381 3.03 -37.07 -11.33
C SER A 381 2.78 -37.88 -10.05
N ASP A 382 3.08 -37.38 -8.88
CA ASP A 382 2.95 -38.11 -7.62
C ASP A 382 1.61 -37.84 -6.91
N PHE A 383 0.86 -36.81 -7.32
CA PHE A 383 -0.42 -36.45 -6.74
C PHE A 383 -1.56 -36.69 -7.75
N PRO A 384 -2.67 -37.34 -7.32
CA PRO A 384 -3.80 -37.57 -8.21
C PRO A 384 -4.51 -36.23 -8.53
N ALA A 385 -4.67 -35.98 -9.82
CA ALA A 385 -5.39 -34.82 -10.35
C ALA A 385 -6.91 -35.05 -10.32
N THR A 386 -7.69 -33.97 -10.21
CA THR A 386 -9.14 -34.00 -10.34
C THR A 386 -9.54 -34.07 -11.81
N VAL A 387 -10.25 -35.10 -12.20
CA VAL A 387 -10.74 -35.33 -13.57
C VAL A 387 -12.26 -35.28 -13.58
N ALA A 388 -12.86 -34.64 -14.60
CA ALA A 388 -14.30 -34.49 -14.78
C ALA A 388 -14.75 -34.84 -16.21
N LYS A 389 -16.05 -35.14 -16.41
CA LYS A 389 -16.65 -35.46 -17.71
C LYS A 389 -16.95 -34.22 -18.55
N SER A 390 -16.66 -34.27 -19.86
CA SER A 390 -16.97 -33.16 -20.77
C SER A 390 -18.47 -32.89 -20.91
N SER A 391 -19.33 -33.90 -20.85
CA SER A 391 -20.79 -33.76 -20.96
C SER A 391 -21.44 -32.93 -19.87
N GLU A 392 -20.76 -32.74 -18.71
CA GLU A 392 -21.26 -31.95 -17.59
C GLU A 392 -20.97 -30.43 -17.76
N PHE A 393 -20.17 -30.04 -18.79
CA PHE A 393 -19.76 -28.67 -19.08
C PHE A 393 -20.36 -28.22 -20.42
N LYS A 394 -21.13 -27.14 -20.43
CA LYS A 394 -21.92 -26.70 -21.60
C LYS A 394 -21.10 -26.38 -22.85
N ASP A 395 -19.88 -25.88 -22.68
CA ASP A 395 -19.07 -25.32 -23.76
C ASP A 395 -17.79 -26.14 -24.04
N ILE A 396 -17.70 -27.37 -23.48
CA ILE A 396 -16.52 -28.23 -23.62
C ILE A 396 -16.90 -29.53 -24.33
N ASP A 397 -16.61 -29.61 -25.63
CA ASP A 397 -16.75 -30.84 -26.44
C ASP A 397 -15.36 -31.41 -26.74
N LEU A 398 -15.08 -32.64 -26.31
CA LEU A 398 -13.76 -33.26 -26.37
C LEU A 398 -13.81 -34.66 -27.00
N LYS A 399 -12.79 -34.94 -27.82
CA LYS A 399 -12.53 -36.28 -28.33
C LYS A 399 -11.75 -37.12 -27.30
N ASN A 400 -11.74 -38.44 -27.48
CA ASN A 400 -11.11 -39.37 -26.52
C ASN A 400 -9.60 -39.17 -26.25
N ASN A 401 -8.92 -38.39 -27.08
CA ASN A 401 -7.50 -38.05 -26.93
C ASN A 401 -7.27 -36.53 -26.60
N GLU A 402 -8.33 -35.82 -26.22
CA GLU A 402 -8.26 -34.40 -25.89
C GLU A 402 -8.54 -34.19 -24.42
N VAL A 403 -7.97 -33.09 -23.86
CA VAL A 403 -8.19 -32.63 -22.50
C VAL A 403 -8.37 -31.11 -22.49
N ALA A 404 -9.30 -30.61 -21.70
CA ALA A 404 -9.40 -29.19 -21.35
C ALA A 404 -8.99 -29.02 -19.89
N VAL A 405 -8.17 -28.01 -19.63
CA VAL A 405 -7.78 -27.62 -18.26
C VAL A 405 -8.64 -26.45 -17.84
N VAL A 406 -9.34 -26.57 -16.72
CA VAL A 406 -10.29 -25.58 -16.22
C VAL A 406 -9.93 -25.20 -14.78
N GLY A 407 -10.18 -23.94 -14.42
CA GLY A 407 -9.80 -23.41 -13.08
C GLY A 407 -8.30 -23.10 -12.99
N TYR A 408 -7.62 -22.81 -14.10
CA TYR A 408 -6.21 -22.44 -14.13
C TYR A 408 -6.08 -20.98 -13.63
N SER A 409 -5.56 -20.82 -12.41
CA SER A 409 -5.53 -19.50 -11.75
C SER A 409 -4.42 -18.59 -12.31
N ASP A 410 -4.61 -17.24 -12.14
CA ASP A 410 -3.59 -16.25 -12.49
C ASP A 410 -2.27 -16.46 -11.71
N ILE A 411 -2.33 -17.06 -10.52
CA ILE A 411 -1.15 -17.41 -9.72
C ILE A 411 -0.35 -18.48 -10.44
N LEU A 412 -1.02 -19.52 -10.93
CA LEU A 412 -0.37 -20.60 -11.68
C LEU A 412 0.23 -20.10 -13.00
N ASP A 413 -0.48 -19.22 -13.71
CA ASP A 413 -0.02 -18.58 -14.95
C ASP A 413 1.30 -17.78 -14.76
N LYS A 414 1.54 -17.25 -13.56
CA LYS A 414 2.77 -16.53 -13.21
C LYS A 414 3.92 -17.41 -12.75
N VAL A 415 3.63 -18.55 -12.17
CA VAL A 415 4.63 -19.45 -11.59
C VAL A 415 5.03 -20.57 -12.55
N ILE A 416 4.11 -21.01 -13.38
CA ILE A 416 4.25 -22.17 -14.28
C ILE A 416 4.16 -21.70 -15.72
N LYS A 417 5.14 -22.08 -16.54
CA LYS A 417 5.08 -21.84 -17.98
C LYS A 417 4.22 -22.93 -18.64
N VAL A 418 3.23 -22.50 -19.40
CA VAL A 418 2.36 -23.38 -20.17
C VAL A 418 2.91 -23.55 -21.58
N ASN A 419 3.00 -24.81 -22.03
CA ASN A 419 3.34 -25.20 -23.40
C ASN A 419 2.08 -25.74 -24.07
N ASP A 420 1.35 -24.91 -24.78
CA ASP A 420 0.02 -25.22 -25.33
C ASP A 420 0.01 -26.37 -26.37
N ASP A 421 1.13 -26.62 -27.02
CA ASP A 421 1.25 -27.69 -28.07
C ASP A 421 1.70 -29.04 -27.53
N GLU A 422 1.93 -29.16 -26.22
CA GLU A 422 2.43 -30.42 -25.62
C GLU A 422 1.26 -31.33 -25.20
N HIS A 423 1.62 -32.59 -24.95
CA HIS A 423 0.70 -33.66 -24.58
C HIS A 423 0.91 -34.03 -23.10
N MET A 424 -0.18 -34.21 -22.39
CA MET A 424 -0.20 -34.89 -21.10
C MET A 424 -0.24 -36.38 -21.26
N SER A 425 0.25 -37.13 -20.30
CA SER A 425 0.17 -38.59 -20.35
C SER A 425 -0.43 -39.19 -19.08
N TYR A 426 -1.09 -40.34 -19.24
CA TYR A 426 -1.62 -41.12 -18.13
C TYR A 426 -1.46 -42.61 -18.40
N LYS A 427 -1.39 -43.40 -17.34
CA LYS A 427 -1.22 -44.86 -17.46
C LYS A 427 -2.56 -45.54 -17.24
N LEU A 428 -3.02 -46.30 -18.24
CA LEU A 428 -4.21 -47.16 -18.15
C LEU A 428 -3.82 -48.60 -18.46
N ASN A 429 -4.05 -49.52 -17.53
CA ASN A 429 -3.71 -50.94 -17.67
C ASN A 429 -2.25 -51.16 -18.14
N ASN A 430 -1.29 -50.49 -17.50
CA ASN A 430 0.14 -50.48 -17.83
C ASN A 430 0.51 -49.93 -19.23
N LYS A 431 -0.44 -49.34 -19.97
CA LYS A 431 -0.19 -48.64 -21.24
C LYS A 431 -0.25 -47.15 -21.03
N THR A 432 0.78 -46.43 -21.51
CA THR A 432 0.78 -44.97 -21.50
C THR A 432 -0.10 -44.44 -22.64
N LYS A 433 -1.12 -43.66 -22.31
CA LYS A 433 -1.97 -42.93 -23.25
C LYS A 433 -1.63 -41.42 -23.19
N GLN A 434 -1.85 -40.72 -24.30
CA GLN A 434 -1.60 -39.28 -24.40
C GLN A 434 -2.90 -38.54 -24.58
N LEU A 435 -2.97 -37.33 -23.99
CA LEU A 435 -4.05 -36.37 -24.11
C LEU A 435 -3.49 -35.06 -24.67
N LYS A 436 -4.03 -34.61 -25.79
CA LYS A 436 -3.70 -33.30 -26.36
C LYS A 436 -4.47 -32.22 -25.65
N VAL A 437 -3.79 -31.15 -25.20
CA VAL A 437 -4.47 -29.99 -24.60
C VAL A 437 -5.23 -29.26 -25.69
N LYS A 438 -6.55 -29.14 -25.53
CA LYS A 438 -7.42 -28.40 -26.43
C LYS A 438 -7.65 -26.95 -25.98
N SER A 439 -7.80 -26.73 -24.69
CA SER A 439 -8.02 -25.40 -24.12
C SER A 439 -7.59 -25.35 -22.65
N ILE A 440 -7.19 -24.15 -22.22
CA ILE A 440 -6.92 -23.84 -20.83
C ILE A 440 -7.81 -22.64 -20.46
N SER A 441 -8.65 -22.79 -19.43
CA SER A 441 -9.62 -21.79 -18.98
C SER A 441 -9.40 -21.43 -17.51
N LYS A 442 -9.65 -20.16 -17.19
CA LYS A 442 -9.63 -19.63 -15.81
C LYS A 442 -10.96 -19.80 -15.08
N GLU A 443 -12.01 -20.19 -15.79
CA GLU A 443 -13.34 -20.37 -15.20
C GLU A 443 -13.32 -21.50 -14.16
N SER A 444 -13.97 -21.28 -13.03
CA SER A 444 -14.13 -22.27 -11.97
C SER A 444 -15.58 -22.79 -11.99
N TYR A 445 -15.72 -24.09 -12.14
CA TYR A 445 -17.01 -24.80 -12.14
C TYR A 445 -17.19 -25.66 -10.88
N LEU A 446 -16.08 -26.10 -10.29
CA LEU A 446 -16.07 -26.92 -9.10
C LEU A 446 -15.59 -26.14 -7.90
N ALA A 447 -16.15 -26.44 -6.74
CA ALA A 447 -15.77 -25.82 -5.48
C ALA A 447 -14.34 -26.15 -5.06
N SER A 448 -13.73 -25.24 -4.33
CA SER A 448 -12.37 -25.41 -3.82
C SER A 448 -12.21 -26.65 -2.92
N ILE A 449 -13.26 -27.08 -2.24
CA ILE A 449 -13.28 -28.30 -1.43
C ILE A 449 -13.14 -29.57 -2.28
N ILE A 450 -13.57 -29.53 -3.55
CA ILE A 450 -13.43 -30.64 -4.51
C ILE A 450 -12.06 -30.56 -5.19
N THR A 451 -11.64 -29.37 -5.61
CA THR A 451 -10.46 -29.16 -6.43
C THR A 451 -9.16 -29.03 -5.63
N PHE A 452 -9.27 -28.81 -4.30
CA PHE A 452 -8.15 -28.43 -3.42
C PHE A 452 -7.34 -27.24 -3.98
N ASN A 453 -8.04 -26.28 -4.61
CA ASN A 453 -7.48 -25.11 -5.31
C ASN A 453 -6.52 -25.45 -6.46
N SER A 454 -6.63 -26.66 -7.03
CA SER A 454 -5.88 -27.09 -8.20
C SER A 454 -6.76 -27.04 -9.46
N PRO A 455 -6.17 -26.92 -10.67
CA PRO A 455 -6.92 -27.04 -11.91
C PRO A 455 -7.57 -28.43 -12.04
N ILE A 456 -8.67 -28.51 -12.77
CA ILE A 456 -9.35 -29.75 -13.12
C ILE A 456 -9.09 -30.11 -14.59
N TYR A 457 -8.99 -31.40 -14.86
CA TYR A 457 -8.78 -31.94 -16.19
C TYR A 457 -10.10 -32.50 -16.70
N VAL A 458 -10.72 -31.82 -17.66
CA VAL A 458 -11.95 -32.27 -18.29
C VAL A 458 -11.55 -33.15 -19.46
N VAL A 459 -12.10 -34.38 -19.53
CA VAL A 459 -11.84 -35.37 -20.57
C VAL A 459 -13.16 -35.85 -21.17
N SER A 460 -13.10 -36.55 -22.31
CA SER A 460 -14.29 -37.21 -22.89
C SER A 460 -14.91 -38.20 -21.91
N ASP A 461 -16.21 -38.42 -22.01
CA ASP A 461 -16.94 -39.34 -21.13
C ASP A 461 -16.38 -40.76 -21.13
N ASP A 462 -16.00 -41.27 -22.31
CA ASP A 462 -15.36 -42.61 -22.45
C ASP A 462 -14.01 -42.67 -21.71
N THR A 463 -13.21 -41.62 -21.79
CA THR A 463 -11.91 -41.56 -21.11
C THR A 463 -12.10 -41.45 -19.59
N PHE A 464 -13.07 -40.67 -19.15
CA PHE A 464 -13.43 -40.57 -17.75
C PHE A 464 -13.87 -41.90 -17.14
N ASP A 465 -14.77 -42.62 -17.83
CA ASP A 465 -15.29 -43.89 -17.34
C ASP A 465 -14.19 -44.97 -17.26
N GLN A 466 -13.21 -44.95 -18.19
CA GLN A 466 -12.02 -45.78 -18.11
C GLN A 466 -11.10 -45.41 -16.92
N MET A 467 -10.94 -44.13 -16.63
CA MET A 467 -10.14 -43.66 -15.49
C MET A 467 -10.84 -43.99 -14.17
N LYS A 468 -12.19 -43.83 -14.09
CA LYS A 468 -12.96 -44.12 -12.89
C LYS A 468 -12.89 -45.59 -12.47
N GLN A 469 -12.83 -46.53 -13.43
CA GLN A 469 -12.65 -47.95 -13.12
C GLN A 469 -11.31 -48.30 -12.49
N ASN A 470 -10.31 -47.44 -12.66
CA ASN A 470 -8.93 -47.62 -12.21
C ASN A 470 -8.50 -46.47 -11.27
N GLU A 471 -9.47 -45.81 -10.58
CA GLU A 471 -9.18 -44.68 -9.70
C GLU A 471 -8.31 -45.06 -8.50
N VAL A 472 -7.56 -44.08 -7.98
CA VAL A 472 -6.84 -44.18 -6.70
C VAL A 472 -7.89 -44.13 -5.60
N LYS A 473 -8.16 -45.26 -4.95
CA LYS A 473 -9.20 -45.38 -3.92
C LYS A 473 -9.02 -44.38 -2.80
N ASN A 474 -10.08 -43.73 -2.50
CA ASN A 474 -10.50 -43.00 -1.29
C ASN A 474 -10.69 -41.50 -1.49
N ASP A 475 -11.85 -41.11 -2.00
CA ASP A 475 -12.30 -39.76 -1.73
C ASP A 475 -13.82 -39.74 -1.52
N ASP A 476 -14.22 -39.23 -0.35
CA ASP A 476 -15.61 -38.84 -0.08
C ASP A 476 -16.02 -37.62 -0.93
N TYR A 477 -15.14 -37.13 -1.81
CA TYR A 477 -15.28 -35.90 -2.61
C TYR A 477 -15.37 -36.18 -4.12
N ASN A 478 -16.07 -37.25 -4.51
CA ASN A 478 -16.20 -37.65 -5.92
C ASN A 478 -17.44 -37.06 -6.62
N GLU A 479 -18.33 -36.41 -5.92
CA GLU A 479 -19.53 -35.80 -6.46
C GLU A 479 -19.73 -34.39 -5.88
N GLN A 480 -20.11 -33.43 -6.73
CA GLN A 480 -20.54 -32.09 -6.32
C GLN A 480 -22.01 -31.90 -6.70
N TYR A 481 -22.81 -31.52 -5.73
CA TYR A 481 -24.18 -31.11 -5.90
C TYR A 481 -24.28 -29.59 -5.72
N GLY A 482 -24.41 -28.86 -6.81
CA GLY A 482 -24.54 -27.39 -6.83
C GLY A 482 -26.02 -26.99 -6.95
N LEU A 483 -26.47 -26.09 -6.09
CA LEU A 483 -27.82 -25.55 -6.09
C LEU A 483 -27.76 -24.03 -6.27
N ASN A 484 -28.47 -23.51 -7.27
CA ASN A 484 -28.58 -22.07 -7.56
C ASN A 484 -30.03 -21.61 -7.39
N LEU A 485 -30.25 -20.60 -6.58
CA LEU A 485 -31.57 -20.03 -6.38
C LEU A 485 -32.07 -19.33 -7.63
N SER A 486 -33.37 -19.46 -7.91
CA SER A 486 -34.01 -18.76 -9.05
C SER A 486 -34.31 -17.29 -8.72
N ASN A 487 -34.37 -16.91 -7.44
CA ASN A 487 -34.76 -15.58 -7.00
C ASN A 487 -33.92 -15.12 -5.81
N ASP A 488 -33.24 -13.98 -5.95
CA ASP A 488 -32.37 -13.39 -4.91
C ASP A 488 -33.12 -13.02 -3.62
N LYS A 489 -34.44 -12.84 -3.68
CA LYS A 489 -35.26 -12.53 -2.49
C LYS A 489 -35.30 -13.67 -1.49
N ASP A 490 -35.07 -14.88 -1.96
CA ASP A 490 -35.12 -16.10 -1.13
C ASP A 490 -33.81 -16.40 -0.42
N ILE A 491 -32.73 -15.69 -0.77
CA ILE A 491 -31.36 -15.90 -0.21
C ILE A 491 -31.38 -15.92 1.32
N LYS A 492 -31.99 -14.91 1.96
CA LYS A 492 -32.00 -14.83 3.44
C LYS A 492 -32.69 -16.03 4.10
N LYS A 493 -33.77 -16.53 3.49
CA LYS A 493 -34.53 -17.66 4.00
C LYS A 493 -33.76 -18.96 3.78
N ALA A 494 -33.15 -19.10 2.60
CA ALA A 494 -32.33 -20.25 2.27
C ALA A 494 -31.07 -20.35 3.17
N GLU A 495 -30.39 -19.22 3.46
CA GLU A 495 -29.28 -19.18 4.42
C GLU A 495 -29.68 -19.66 5.83
N GLN A 496 -30.85 -19.22 6.34
CA GLN A 496 -31.34 -19.68 7.64
C GLN A 496 -31.62 -21.19 7.68
N ILE A 497 -32.05 -21.76 6.55
CA ILE A 497 -32.24 -23.21 6.41
C ILE A 497 -30.88 -23.91 6.37
N PHE A 498 -29.94 -23.37 5.58
CA PHE A 498 -28.59 -23.90 5.44
C PHE A 498 -27.87 -23.94 6.80
N ASP A 499 -27.86 -22.82 7.53
CA ASP A 499 -27.21 -22.74 8.87
C ASP A 499 -27.80 -23.70 9.89
N LYS A 500 -29.11 -24.03 9.80
CA LYS A 500 -29.75 -25.01 10.70
C LYS A 500 -29.38 -26.46 10.38
N GLN A 501 -29.09 -26.76 9.12
CA GLN A 501 -28.86 -28.13 8.67
C GLN A 501 -27.36 -28.53 8.65
N THR A 502 -26.47 -27.56 8.50
CA THR A 502 -25.06 -27.82 8.21
C THR A 502 -24.11 -27.59 9.37
N ASN A 503 -24.57 -27.35 10.61
CA ASN A 503 -23.77 -27.25 11.85
C ASN A 503 -22.23 -27.29 11.63
N ASP A 504 -21.64 -26.30 10.97
CA ASP A 504 -20.21 -26.20 10.63
C ASP A 504 -19.56 -27.47 10.02
N ASN A 505 -20.33 -28.29 9.31
CA ASN A 505 -19.79 -29.44 8.60
C ASN A 505 -18.97 -29.00 7.39
N ASP A 506 -17.71 -29.40 7.32
CA ASP A 506 -16.77 -29.10 6.23
C ASP A 506 -17.21 -29.63 4.83
N THR A 507 -18.32 -30.35 4.75
CA THR A 507 -18.83 -31.00 3.53
C THR A 507 -19.86 -30.18 2.76
N ALA A 508 -20.19 -28.98 3.22
CA ALA A 508 -21.15 -28.08 2.56
C ALA A 508 -20.65 -26.64 2.55
N LEU A 509 -20.85 -25.93 1.42
CA LEU A 509 -20.43 -24.54 1.25
C LEU A 509 -21.63 -23.68 0.86
N SER A 510 -21.75 -22.47 1.45
CA SER A 510 -22.63 -21.41 1.00
C SER A 510 -21.77 -20.29 0.41
N TYR A 511 -22.09 -19.89 -0.82
CA TYR A 511 -21.49 -18.73 -1.46
C TYR A 511 -21.67 -17.47 -0.61
N GLN A 512 -22.88 -17.25 -0.06
CA GLN A 512 -23.17 -16.06 0.74
C GLN A 512 -22.34 -15.99 2.02
N LYS A 513 -22.16 -17.13 2.70
CA LYS A 513 -21.30 -17.22 3.90
C LYS A 513 -19.85 -16.92 3.53
N ILE A 514 -19.32 -17.55 2.47
CA ILE A 514 -17.94 -17.33 1.98
C ILE A 514 -17.73 -15.88 1.57
N TYR A 515 -18.67 -15.31 0.80
CA TYR A 515 -18.61 -13.90 0.38
C TYR A 515 -18.59 -12.95 1.58
N LYS A 516 -19.48 -13.16 2.55
CA LYS A 516 -19.57 -12.34 3.75
C LYS A 516 -18.29 -12.42 4.60
N ASP A 517 -17.78 -13.62 4.81
CA ASP A 517 -16.57 -13.86 5.62
C ASP A 517 -15.32 -13.29 4.91
N SER A 518 -15.19 -13.51 3.59
CA SER A 518 -14.11 -12.93 2.79
C SER A 518 -14.18 -11.41 2.78
N LYS A 519 -15.37 -10.84 2.57
CA LYS A 519 -15.59 -9.39 2.59
C LYS A 519 -15.27 -8.78 3.95
N SER A 520 -15.63 -9.45 5.02
CA SER A 520 -15.31 -9.02 6.38
C SER A 520 -13.80 -9.05 6.63
N GLY A 521 -13.11 -10.15 6.35
CA GLY A 521 -11.67 -10.30 6.53
C GLY A 521 -10.85 -9.33 5.69
N ILE A 522 -11.15 -9.26 4.39
CA ILE A 522 -10.50 -8.35 3.45
C ILE A 522 -10.85 -6.89 3.79
N GLY A 523 -12.07 -6.62 4.27
CA GLY A 523 -12.52 -5.32 4.72
C GLY A 523 -11.72 -4.79 5.91
N VAL A 524 -11.38 -5.63 6.88
CA VAL A 524 -10.47 -5.27 7.99
C VAL A 524 -9.09 -4.89 7.46
N MET A 525 -8.55 -5.69 6.53
CA MET A 525 -7.25 -5.39 5.90
C MET A 525 -7.27 -4.07 5.13
N LEU A 526 -8.32 -3.85 4.32
CA LEU A 526 -8.52 -2.59 3.59
C LEU A 526 -8.59 -1.40 4.54
N PHE A 527 -9.31 -1.53 5.65
CA PHE A 527 -9.42 -0.47 6.65
C PHE A 527 -8.04 -0.13 7.25
N ILE A 528 -7.28 -1.14 7.68
CA ILE A 528 -5.97 -0.95 8.31
C ILE A 528 -4.98 -0.32 7.32
N LEU A 529 -4.87 -0.89 6.12
CA LEU A 529 -3.96 -0.38 5.10
C LEU A 529 -4.42 0.97 4.55
N GLY A 530 -5.74 1.19 4.48
CA GLY A 530 -6.36 2.47 4.16
C GLY A 530 -5.98 3.55 5.16
N PHE A 531 -6.11 3.26 6.43
CA PHE A 531 -5.72 4.19 7.50
C PHE A 531 -4.21 4.49 7.49
N LEU A 532 -3.38 3.46 7.34
CA LEU A 532 -1.92 3.63 7.21
C LEU A 532 -1.55 4.47 5.98
N GLY A 533 -2.21 4.24 4.84
CA GLY A 533 -2.03 5.03 3.63
C GLY A 533 -2.36 6.50 3.84
N ILE A 534 -3.47 6.81 4.54
CA ILE A 534 -3.84 8.18 4.91
C ILE A 534 -2.81 8.76 5.88
N ALA A 535 -2.35 8.01 6.87
CA ALA A 535 -1.32 8.46 7.82
C ALA A 535 -0.01 8.80 7.11
N PHE A 536 0.43 7.97 6.15
CA PHE A 536 1.59 8.25 5.30
C PHE A 536 1.39 9.52 4.46
N LEU A 537 0.22 9.66 3.85
CA LEU A 537 -0.11 10.81 3.01
C LEU A 537 -0.08 12.11 3.82
N LEU A 538 -0.71 12.11 4.98
CA LEU A 538 -0.75 13.27 5.88
C LEU A 538 0.66 13.62 6.38
N SER A 539 1.45 12.62 6.77
CA SER A 539 2.85 12.82 7.19
C SER A 539 3.70 13.41 6.06
N THR A 540 3.57 12.86 4.85
CA THR A 540 4.29 13.33 3.66
C THR A 540 3.85 14.73 3.28
N GLY A 541 2.54 15.01 3.27
CA GLY A 541 1.98 16.33 2.99
C GLY A 541 2.48 17.40 3.98
N CYS A 542 2.50 17.07 5.28
CA CYS A 542 3.05 17.96 6.31
C CYS A 542 4.56 18.22 6.09
N ILE A 543 5.34 17.18 5.79
CA ILE A 543 6.77 17.32 5.51
C ILE A 543 7.03 18.30 4.38
N ILE A 544 6.32 18.12 3.25
CA ILE A 544 6.51 18.96 2.06
C ILE A 544 6.03 20.38 2.35
N TYR A 545 4.91 20.51 3.05
CA TYR A 545 4.36 21.81 3.41
C TYR A 545 5.30 22.61 4.33
N ILE A 546 5.84 21.99 5.40
CA ILE A 546 6.82 22.64 6.30
C ILE A 546 8.06 23.04 5.51
N LYS A 547 8.57 22.15 4.65
CA LYS A 547 9.70 22.43 3.78
C LYS A 547 9.44 23.59 2.84
N GLN A 548 8.25 23.68 2.25
CA GLN A 548 7.87 24.76 1.34
C GLN A 548 7.84 26.12 2.06
N ILE A 549 7.37 26.13 3.31
CA ILE A 549 7.38 27.36 4.13
C ILE A 549 8.82 27.78 4.41
N ASP A 550 9.70 26.85 4.80
CA ASP A 550 11.13 27.12 5.02
C ASP A 550 11.78 27.74 3.79
N GLU A 551 11.57 27.12 2.64
CA GLU A 551 12.15 27.61 1.38
C GLU A 551 11.64 29.01 1.01
N THR A 552 10.38 29.32 1.31
CA THR A 552 9.79 30.63 1.03
C THR A 552 10.37 31.71 1.92
N GLU A 553 10.55 31.42 3.22
CA GLU A 553 11.16 32.34 4.18
C GLU A 553 12.64 32.61 3.82
N ASP A 554 13.41 31.58 3.46
CA ASP A 554 14.81 31.69 3.04
C ASP A 554 14.98 32.56 1.77
N GLU A 555 14.01 32.53 0.86
CA GLU A 555 14.05 33.26 -0.40
C GLU A 555 13.48 34.68 -0.34
N THR A 556 12.93 35.09 0.79
CA THR A 556 12.28 36.39 0.95
C THR A 556 13.19 37.55 0.54
N SER A 557 14.47 37.49 0.90
CA SER A 557 15.47 38.49 0.49
C SER A 557 15.67 38.57 -1.03
N ASN A 558 15.60 37.44 -1.72
CA ASN A 558 15.73 37.40 -3.19
C ASN A 558 14.52 38.05 -3.86
N TYR A 559 13.31 37.84 -3.31
CA TYR A 559 12.10 38.49 -3.86
C TYR A 559 12.11 40.02 -3.65
N ILE A 560 12.68 40.52 -2.54
CA ILE A 560 12.90 41.94 -2.33
C ILE A 560 13.83 42.54 -3.40
N ILE A 561 14.92 41.84 -3.73
CA ILE A 561 15.85 42.25 -4.77
C ILE A 561 15.16 42.28 -6.14
N LEU A 562 14.39 41.25 -6.48
CA LEU A 562 13.63 41.20 -7.73
C LEU A 562 12.63 42.35 -7.84
N ARG A 563 11.97 42.70 -6.71
CA ARG A 563 11.07 43.88 -6.67
C ARG A 563 11.81 45.16 -7.00
N LYS A 564 13.00 45.34 -6.42
CA LYS A 564 13.85 46.52 -6.68
C LYS A 564 14.32 46.57 -8.12
N LEU A 565 14.43 45.43 -8.80
CA LEU A 565 14.77 45.34 -10.24
C LEU A 565 13.55 45.53 -11.14
N GLY A 566 12.35 45.85 -10.61
CA GLY A 566 11.17 46.21 -11.39
C GLY A 566 10.23 45.03 -11.70
N TYR A 567 10.46 43.86 -11.13
CA TYR A 567 9.56 42.70 -11.32
C TYR A 567 8.21 42.90 -10.62
N THR A 568 7.12 42.50 -11.30
CA THR A 568 5.77 42.64 -10.72
C THR A 568 5.46 41.51 -9.71
N SER A 569 4.55 41.77 -8.78
CA SER A 569 4.06 40.74 -7.86
C SER A 569 3.42 39.55 -8.59
N GLN A 570 2.85 39.78 -9.80
CA GLN A 570 2.23 38.77 -10.62
C GLN A 570 3.28 37.82 -11.24
N ASP A 571 4.40 38.37 -11.72
CA ASP A 571 5.49 37.58 -12.30
C ASP A 571 6.14 36.68 -11.23
N MET A 572 6.35 37.24 -10.05
CA MET A 572 6.88 36.47 -8.91
C MET A 572 5.92 35.37 -8.47
N SER A 573 4.60 35.64 -8.42
CA SER A 573 3.58 34.65 -8.08
C SER A 573 3.54 33.48 -9.08
N LYS A 574 3.69 33.75 -10.40
CA LYS A 574 3.79 32.70 -11.44
C LYS A 574 5.04 31.86 -11.26
N GLY A 575 6.19 32.49 -10.96
CA GLY A 575 7.43 31.77 -10.69
C GLY A 575 7.34 30.85 -9.47
N ILE A 576 6.67 31.31 -8.41
CA ILE A 576 6.41 30.51 -7.20
C ILE A 576 5.49 29.34 -7.51
N ALA A 577 4.41 29.56 -8.28
CA ALA A 577 3.47 28.49 -8.66
C ALA A 577 4.20 27.39 -9.44
N LEU A 578 5.05 27.75 -10.40
CA LEU A 578 5.86 26.80 -11.16
C LEU A 578 6.83 26.03 -10.28
N LYS A 579 7.52 26.70 -9.37
CA LYS A 579 8.45 26.08 -8.43
C LYS A 579 7.76 25.08 -7.51
N ILE A 580 6.64 25.47 -6.91
CA ILE A 580 5.86 24.60 -6.03
C ILE A 580 5.28 23.44 -6.81
N GLY A 581 4.71 23.71 -7.99
CA GLY A 581 4.24 22.66 -8.89
C GLY A 581 5.31 21.60 -9.15
N PHE A 582 6.53 21.99 -9.45
CA PHE A 582 7.65 21.07 -9.65
C PHE A 582 8.06 20.31 -8.38
N ASN A 583 8.16 21.01 -7.26
CA ASN A 583 8.56 20.42 -5.98
C ASN A 583 7.57 19.35 -5.49
N PHE A 584 6.29 19.50 -5.83
CA PHE A 584 5.24 18.55 -5.47
C PHE A 584 5.00 17.49 -6.55
N ALA A 585 4.91 17.89 -7.82
CA ALA A 585 4.56 16.97 -8.91
C ALA A 585 5.62 15.88 -9.11
N LEU A 586 6.91 16.23 -9.00
CA LEU A 586 7.97 15.27 -9.32
C LEU A 586 8.05 14.11 -8.32
N PRO A 587 8.06 14.32 -6.98
CA PRO A 587 7.98 13.22 -6.03
C PRO A 587 6.67 12.43 -6.14
N LEU A 588 5.55 13.10 -6.47
CA LEU A 588 4.26 12.45 -6.68
C LEU A 588 4.32 11.48 -7.87
N VAL A 589 4.79 11.96 -9.03
CA VAL A 589 4.88 11.12 -10.24
C VAL A 589 5.77 9.90 -9.99
N ILE A 590 6.93 10.09 -9.37
CA ILE A 590 7.84 8.99 -9.05
C ILE A 590 7.20 8.05 -8.01
N GLY A 591 6.57 8.59 -6.97
CA GLY A 591 5.88 7.80 -5.94
C GLY A 591 4.72 6.98 -6.51
N LEU A 592 3.89 7.58 -7.36
CA LEU A 592 2.79 6.90 -8.06
C LEU A 592 3.33 5.79 -8.99
N SER A 593 4.39 6.08 -9.75
CA SER A 593 5.01 5.09 -10.64
C SER A 593 5.57 3.90 -9.84
N HIS A 594 6.29 4.17 -8.76
CA HIS A 594 6.80 3.11 -7.87
C HIS A 594 5.65 2.30 -7.25
N GLY A 595 4.59 2.98 -6.76
CA GLY A 595 3.40 2.33 -6.20
C GLY A 595 2.64 1.48 -7.22
N TYR A 596 2.51 1.97 -8.46
CA TYR A 596 1.91 1.22 -9.57
C TYR A 596 2.66 -0.08 -9.85
N PHE A 597 4.00 -0.01 -10.01
CA PHE A 597 4.80 -1.21 -10.28
C PHE A 597 4.86 -2.15 -9.08
N ALA A 598 4.83 -1.63 -7.84
CA ALA A 598 4.71 -2.44 -6.65
C ALA A 598 3.36 -3.19 -6.61
N ALA A 599 2.25 -2.51 -6.91
CA ALA A 599 0.95 -3.16 -7.01
C ALA A 599 0.90 -4.17 -8.18
N LYS A 600 1.47 -3.80 -9.35
CA LYS A 600 1.51 -4.66 -10.54
C LYS A 600 2.31 -5.94 -10.32
N SER A 601 3.31 -5.93 -9.44
CA SER A 601 4.10 -7.13 -9.17
C SER A 601 3.31 -8.22 -8.44
N ALA A 602 2.34 -7.86 -7.59
CA ALA A 602 1.66 -8.80 -6.70
C ALA A 602 0.12 -8.85 -6.86
N TRP A 603 -0.46 -8.12 -7.83
CA TRP A 603 -1.92 -8.00 -7.99
C TRP A 603 -2.61 -9.35 -8.23
N PHE A 604 -1.98 -10.26 -8.94
CA PHE A 604 -2.55 -11.57 -9.31
C PHE A 604 -2.82 -12.48 -8.09
N PHE A 605 -2.21 -12.19 -6.93
CA PHE A 605 -2.60 -12.83 -5.66
C PHE A 605 -3.93 -12.31 -5.10
N MET A 606 -4.42 -11.18 -5.61
CA MET A 606 -5.50 -10.41 -5.02
C MET A 606 -6.79 -10.40 -5.88
N GLY A 607 -6.78 -11.01 -7.06
CA GLY A 607 -7.94 -11.10 -7.97
C GLY A 607 -7.60 -10.76 -9.41
N GLN A 608 -8.61 -10.79 -10.30
CA GLN A 608 -8.41 -10.64 -11.75
C GLN A 608 -8.37 -9.17 -12.22
N SER A 609 -9.16 -8.28 -11.57
CA SER A 609 -9.28 -6.89 -11.99
C SER A 609 -8.19 -6.02 -11.37
N PHE A 610 -7.28 -5.50 -12.20
CA PHE A 610 -6.14 -4.67 -11.77
C PHE A 610 -6.33 -3.17 -12.01
N TYR A 611 -6.67 -2.77 -13.24
CA TYR A 611 -6.58 -1.37 -13.67
C TYR A 611 -7.54 -0.44 -12.94
N THR A 612 -8.81 -0.82 -12.83
CA THR A 612 -9.86 0.01 -12.22
C THR A 612 -9.55 0.35 -10.76
N PRO A 613 -9.28 -0.62 -9.86
CA PRO A 613 -8.98 -0.31 -8.47
C PRO A 613 -7.69 0.50 -8.29
N VAL A 614 -6.64 0.21 -9.06
CA VAL A 614 -5.39 0.96 -8.99
C VAL A 614 -5.58 2.42 -9.40
N LEU A 615 -6.30 2.69 -10.49
CA LEU A 615 -6.58 4.05 -10.96
C LEU A 615 -7.40 4.85 -9.93
N ILE A 616 -8.38 4.22 -9.27
CA ILE A 616 -9.17 4.86 -8.21
C ILE A 616 -8.25 5.29 -7.06
N VAL A 617 -7.40 4.39 -6.57
CA VAL A 617 -6.48 4.68 -5.46
C VAL A 617 -5.48 5.77 -5.84
N MET A 618 -4.85 5.68 -7.03
CA MET A 618 -3.89 6.68 -7.50
C MET A 618 -4.53 8.05 -7.68
N SER A 619 -5.76 8.11 -8.19
CA SER A 619 -6.50 9.36 -8.37
C SER A 619 -6.85 9.99 -7.03
N LEU A 620 -7.37 9.21 -6.09
CA LEU A 620 -7.72 9.69 -4.75
C LEU A 620 -6.48 10.19 -4.00
N TYR A 621 -5.38 9.43 -4.04
CA TYR A 621 -4.10 9.81 -3.43
C TYR A 621 -3.59 11.13 -4.03
N SER A 622 -3.60 11.26 -5.35
CA SER A 622 -3.15 12.45 -6.06
C SER A 622 -3.99 13.68 -5.71
N LEU A 623 -5.31 13.52 -5.61
CA LEU A 623 -6.22 14.61 -5.25
C LEU A 623 -5.90 15.18 -3.87
N ILE A 624 -5.73 14.31 -2.86
CA ILE A 624 -5.41 14.75 -1.50
C ILE A 624 -3.99 15.36 -1.45
N TYR A 625 -3.03 14.78 -2.17
CA TYR A 625 -1.66 15.31 -2.25
C TYR A 625 -1.62 16.71 -2.86
N ILE A 626 -2.41 16.96 -3.91
CA ILE A 626 -2.52 18.28 -4.56
C ILE A 626 -3.08 19.33 -3.61
N LEU A 627 -3.96 18.98 -2.68
CA LEU A 627 -4.45 19.92 -1.65
C LEU A 627 -3.29 20.51 -0.83
N PHE A 628 -2.30 19.69 -0.45
CA PHE A 628 -1.11 20.18 0.25
C PHE A 628 -0.27 21.13 -0.63
N ALA A 629 -0.18 20.87 -1.93
CA ALA A 629 0.50 21.77 -2.86
C ALA A 629 -0.21 23.13 -2.95
N ILE A 630 -1.54 23.13 -3.03
CA ILE A 630 -2.36 24.36 -3.04
C ILE A 630 -2.18 25.13 -1.74
N LEU A 631 -2.23 24.46 -0.58
CA LEU A 631 -1.99 25.10 0.72
C LEU A 631 -0.60 25.73 0.79
N GLY A 632 0.42 25.02 0.30
CA GLY A 632 1.80 25.52 0.21
C GLY A 632 1.90 26.77 -0.68
N TYR A 633 1.23 26.76 -1.82
CA TYR A 633 1.19 27.92 -2.73
C TYR A 633 0.50 29.14 -2.10
N VAL A 634 -0.67 28.96 -1.53
CA VAL A 634 -1.42 30.04 -0.87
C VAL A 634 -0.61 30.68 0.27
N HIS A 635 0.04 29.84 1.07
CA HIS A 635 0.90 30.34 2.15
C HIS A 635 2.10 31.14 1.60
N SER A 636 2.83 30.56 0.66
CA SER A 636 4.01 31.22 0.05
C SER A 636 3.66 32.55 -0.60
N LYS A 637 2.54 32.61 -1.34
CA LYS A 637 2.03 33.84 -1.93
C LYS A 637 1.75 34.92 -0.86
N ARG A 638 1.10 34.55 0.26
CA ARG A 638 0.81 35.48 1.35
C ARG A 638 2.08 36.02 2.03
N VAL A 639 3.08 35.14 2.26
CA VAL A 639 4.36 35.56 2.87
C VAL A 639 5.04 36.61 2.00
N ILE A 640 5.14 36.37 0.71
CA ILE A 640 5.82 37.27 -0.23
C ILE A 640 5.04 38.59 -0.38
N GLN A 641 3.71 38.55 -0.48
CA GLN A 641 2.88 39.78 -0.54
C GLN A 641 2.99 40.67 0.69
N ARG A 642 3.34 40.14 1.87
CA ARG A 642 3.56 40.92 3.08
C ARG A 642 4.91 41.61 3.15
N VAL A 643 5.87 41.14 2.38
CA VAL A 643 7.24 41.65 2.39
C VAL A 643 7.49 42.62 1.24
N LEU A 644 6.66 42.57 0.21
CA LEU A 644 6.64 43.45 -0.96
C LEU A 644 5.77 44.68 -0.74
#